data_17fa843dcac00fdd8552eb9859844bad
#
_entry.id   17fa843dcac00fdd8552eb9859844bad
#
_cell.length_a   1.000
_cell.length_b   1.000
_cell.length_c   1.000
_cell.angle_alpha   90.00
_cell.angle_beta   90.00
_cell.angle_gamma   90.00
#
_symmetry.space_group_name_H-M   'P 1'
#
loop_
_entity.id
_entity.type
_entity.pdbx_description
1 polymer ?
#
loop_
_entity_poly.entity_id
_entity_poly.type
_entity_poly.pdbx_seq_one_letter_code
_entity_poly.pdbx_strand_id
1 'polypeptide(L)'
;MRKAVKNFMYKLARLSAEGRFQTLVILFVAIIVFAFGCLGIQYLLIGDWSPWRIIELLLDPGAFAGSSANSLPIEFQLLITLFGVVFFTAILINVVANFFDSVINDYRKGVERPPFKNHTLILGANSMLDNILRSIKQSEGAKMSKIMIVTSGDAEELRNRLITTFGKSVMGRISVMRGRREMLSELHQLSDALARSIYFLGEDDEPNHDAKSLRCYRHLQTLCAGAKRRRIECVVVLNQTSSSHILQYEQTTDEHSPIKTTYINAVENHAQRLLVSRNFRLHDNTLYPALYREGITAESECGVHLVVTGMTPIAFAVATTAAQICHFPNFVTKGVRTKISLVAPKIGHDMELFIDRYAHLFALSHYKLLSWDAEGQRREQNFEPKAEYGDFLDIEWEFIDANIESPHVRDWLSTCAEADTKSEYLSLAICGDDAVQNVASSLYLPQSLYERNIPIFVYQPTYGEVLQRAHNTKRYATLYPFGMRSDCFDPTLQARLQVAKRGNALYATLLGQTPDEETLWDSLNYTLRRANLWAANSVEVKLCSVVTNLDDEVELLAEVEHNRWNVERLLMGFTSLSRAERDEYNAIVNTAEAERTEAQREQLARFRLAKQRDFVHYDIVPYDSLSDSAKNIDREFIKNIHQLVK
;
A
#
# COMPACT_ATOMS: atom_id res chain seq x y z
N MET A 1 -3.96 -16.85 -63.57
CA MET A 1 -2.73 -16.12 -63.17
C MET A 1 -3.00 -15.07 -62.07
N ARG A 2 -3.87 -14.05 -62.26
CA ARG A 2 -4.12 -12.98 -61.25
C ARG A 2 -4.58 -13.49 -59.86
N LYS A 3 -5.37 -14.54 -59.75
CA LYS A 3 -5.85 -15.11 -58.47
C LYS A 3 -4.74 -15.85 -57.71
N ALA A 4 -3.84 -16.56 -58.41
CA ALA A 4 -2.70 -17.24 -57.82
C ALA A 4 -1.65 -16.24 -57.28
N VAL A 5 -1.38 -15.17 -58.05
CA VAL A 5 -0.48 -14.10 -57.64
C VAL A 5 -1.04 -13.36 -56.39
N LYS A 6 -2.35 -13.09 -56.35
CA LYS A 6 -3.00 -12.46 -55.20
C LYS A 6 -2.97 -13.33 -53.95
N ASN A 7 -3.16 -14.63 -54.08
CA ASN A 7 -3.04 -15.60 -52.97
C ASN A 7 -1.58 -15.76 -52.49
N PHE A 8 -0.65 -15.73 -53.40
CA PHE A 8 0.78 -15.77 -53.06
C PHE A 8 1.20 -14.52 -52.33
N MET A 9 0.83 -13.32 -52.82
CA MET A 9 1.09 -12.04 -52.14
C MET A 9 0.44 -11.98 -50.76
N TYR A 10 -0.79 -12.50 -50.59
CA TYR A 10 -1.45 -12.56 -49.30
C TYR A 10 -0.72 -13.50 -48.30
N LYS A 11 -0.26 -14.69 -48.77
CA LYS A 11 0.56 -15.60 -47.95
C LYS A 11 1.90 -14.96 -47.55
N LEU A 12 2.54 -14.26 -48.49
CA LEU A 12 3.79 -13.56 -48.24
C LEU A 12 3.60 -12.42 -47.22
N ALA A 13 2.55 -11.62 -47.37
CA ALA A 13 2.19 -10.57 -46.44
C ALA A 13 1.87 -11.11 -45.03
N ARG A 14 1.18 -12.26 -44.95
CA ARG A 14 0.89 -12.95 -43.69
C ARG A 14 2.16 -13.46 -43.01
N LEU A 15 3.05 -14.10 -43.75
CA LEU A 15 4.34 -14.59 -43.25
C LEU A 15 5.22 -13.44 -42.79
N SER A 16 5.20 -12.29 -43.50
CA SER A 16 5.93 -11.07 -43.10
C SER A 16 5.34 -10.41 -41.84
N ALA A 17 4.04 -10.56 -41.60
CA ALA A 17 3.36 -10.04 -40.41
C ALA A 17 3.57 -10.95 -39.17
N GLU A 18 3.82 -12.23 -39.36
CA GLU A 18 3.99 -13.21 -38.27
C GLU A 18 5.40 -13.21 -37.64
N GLY A 19 6.43 -12.68 -38.34
CA GLY A 19 7.78 -12.63 -37.78
C GLY A 19 8.77 -11.77 -38.55
N ARG A 20 9.42 -10.84 -37.86
CA ARG A 20 10.43 -9.90 -38.41
C ARG A 20 11.62 -10.62 -39.07
N PHE A 21 12.08 -11.69 -38.43
CA PHE A 21 13.15 -12.53 -38.92
C PHE A 21 12.77 -13.25 -40.23
N GLN A 22 11.49 -13.65 -40.34
CA GLN A 22 11.00 -14.33 -41.55
C GLN A 22 11.04 -13.44 -42.78
N THR A 23 10.79 -12.11 -42.66
CA THR A 23 10.87 -11.17 -43.77
C THR A 23 12.33 -11.09 -44.31
N LEU A 24 13.31 -11.01 -43.41
CA LEU A 24 14.73 -11.03 -43.80
C LEU A 24 15.13 -12.34 -44.47
N VAL A 25 14.65 -13.49 -43.93
CA VAL A 25 14.91 -14.81 -44.52
C VAL A 25 14.28 -14.93 -45.90
N ILE A 26 13.04 -14.47 -46.08
CA ILE A 26 12.33 -14.49 -47.39
C ILE A 26 13.10 -13.65 -48.42
N LEU A 27 13.55 -12.45 -48.03
CA LEU A 27 14.36 -11.58 -48.90
C LEU A 27 15.69 -12.24 -49.26
N PHE A 28 16.39 -12.83 -48.31
CA PHE A 28 17.65 -13.53 -48.53
C PHE A 28 17.48 -14.73 -49.49
N VAL A 29 16.42 -15.52 -49.28
CA VAL A 29 16.09 -16.63 -50.20
C VAL A 29 15.77 -16.11 -51.59
N ALA A 30 15.05 -14.98 -51.72
CA ALA A 30 14.72 -14.39 -53.02
C ALA A 30 15.98 -13.97 -53.80
N ILE A 31 16.98 -13.38 -53.08
CA ILE A 31 18.29 -13.06 -53.70
C ILE A 31 18.99 -14.32 -54.21
N ILE A 32 19.06 -15.35 -53.37
CA ILE A 32 19.73 -16.60 -53.72
C ILE A 32 19.03 -17.23 -54.97
N VAL A 33 17.72 -17.28 -54.99
CA VAL A 33 16.97 -17.81 -56.15
C VAL A 33 17.23 -16.99 -57.41
N PHE A 34 17.25 -15.63 -57.28
CA PHE A 34 17.56 -14.77 -58.41
C PHE A 34 19.00 -14.97 -58.90
N ALA A 35 19.97 -15.02 -57.98
CA ALA A 35 21.39 -15.23 -58.33
C ALA A 35 21.59 -16.60 -59.01
N PHE A 36 20.96 -17.68 -58.51
CA PHE A 36 21.02 -19.00 -59.18
C PHE A 36 20.31 -18.99 -60.55
N GLY A 37 19.22 -18.25 -60.69
CA GLY A 37 18.54 -18.05 -61.98
C GLY A 37 19.46 -17.35 -62.98
N CYS A 38 20.13 -16.29 -62.58
CA CYS A 38 21.11 -15.60 -63.40
C CYS A 38 22.32 -16.46 -63.74
N LEU A 39 22.78 -17.29 -62.80
CA LEU A 39 23.86 -18.24 -63.02
C LEU A 39 23.48 -19.32 -64.07
N GLY A 40 22.25 -19.83 -64.02
CA GLY A 40 21.69 -20.76 -65.00
C GLY A 40 21.60 -20.12 -66.40
N ILE A 41 21.15 -18.90 -66.50
CA ILE A 41 21.14 -18.14 -67.77
C ILE A 41 22.55 -17.89 -68.30
N GLN A 42 23.51 -17.53 -67.41
CA GLN A 42 24.92 -17.39 -67.79
C GLN A 42 25.50 -18.66 -68.38
N TYR A 43 25.22 -19.83 -67.77
CA TYR A 43 25.64 -21.13 -68.29
C TYR A 43 25.04 -21.41 -69.65
N LEU A 44 23.78 -21.13 -69.87
CA LEU A 44 23.11 -21.32 -71.16
C LEU A 44 23.63 -20.41 -72.25
N LEU A 45 24.07 -19.19 -71.92
CA LEU A 45 24.55 -18.21 -72.91
C LEU A 45 26.05 -18.32 -73.22
N ILE A 46 26.90 -18.67 -72.23
CA ILE A 46 28.34 -18.61 -72.35
C ILE A 46 29.01 -19.95 -72.01
N GLY A 47 28.29 -20.91 -71.41
CA GLY A 47 28.85 -22.17 -70.94
C GLY A 47 29.67 -22.06 -69.66
N ASP A 48 29.70 -20.90 -69.01
CA ASP A 48 30.47 -20.66 -67.79
C ASP A 48 29.57 -20.74 -66.53
N TRP A 49 30.04 -21.49 -65.53
CA TRP A 49 29.36 -21.69 -64.25
C TRP A 49 30.04 -20.86 -63.11
N SER A 50 30.73 -19.77 -63.41
CA SER A 50 31.37 -18.95 -62.42
C SER A 50 30.38 -17.97 -61.75
N PRO A 51 30.16 -18.04 -60.46
CA PRO A 51 29.23 -17.14 -59.76
C PRO A 51 29.80 -15.72 -59.56
N TRP A 52 31.10 -15.57 -59.66
CA TRP A 52 31.79 -14.31 -59.26
C TRP A 52 31.34 -13.10 -60.06
N ARG A 53 31.12 -13.28 -61.36
CA ARG A 53 30.67 -12.17 -62.23
C ARG A 53 29.26 -11.69 -61.89
N ILE A 54 28.35 -12.63 -61.54
CA ILE A 54 27.01 -12.29 -61.13
C ILE A 54 26.99 -11.59 -59.76
N ILE A 55 27.83 -12.06 -58.82
CA ILE A 55 27.99 -11.44 -57.50
C ILE A 55 28.57 -10.03 -57.66
N GLU A 56 29.59 -9.85 -58.51
CA GLU A 56 30.21 -8.55 -58.81
C GLU A 56 29.18 -7.56 -59.37
N LEU A 57 28.41 -7.95 -60.39
CA LEU A 57 27.37 -7.13 -60.99
C LEU A 57 26.21 -6.80 -60.04
N LEU A 58 25.88 -7.69 -59.09
CA LEU A 58 24.86 -7.45 -58.07
C LEU A 58 25.33 -6.48 -56.98
N LEU A 59 26.63 -6.53 -56.61
CA LEU A 59 27.15 -5.73 -55.49
C LEU A 59 27.77 -4.40 -55.91
N ASP A 60 28.36 -4.35 -57.13
CA ASP A 60 29.02 -3.16 -57.63
C ASP A 60 28.44 -2.68 -58.98
N PRO A 61 27.63 -1.62 -58.96
CA PRO A 61 27.12 -1.03 -60.20
C PRO A 61 28.22 -0.56 -61.19
N GLY A 62 29.44 -0.28 -60.69
CA GLY A 62 30.56 0.09 -61.49
C GLY A 62 31.14 -1.06 -62.34
N ALA A 63 30.93 -2.30 -61.91
CA ALA A 63 31.37 -3.51 -62.63
C ALA A 63 30.76 -3.65 -64.03
N PHE A 64 29.63 -3.00 -64.29
CA PHE A 64 28.99 -2.95 -65.61
C PHE A 64 29.87 -2.28 -66.66
N ALA A 65 30.63 -1.26 -66.29
CA ALA A 65 31.52 -0.49 -67.22
C ALA A 65 32.81 -1.22 -67.64
N GLY A 66 33.18 -2.30 -66.94
CA GLY A 66 34.47 -3.05 -67.16
C GLY A 66 34.29 -4.33 -67.99
N SER A 67 33.30 -4.47 -68.85
CA SER A 67 33.02 -5.72 -69.60
C SER A 67 33.98 -5.95 -70.76
N SER A 68 34.57 -7.17 -70.83
CA SER A 68 35.45 -7.62 -71.91
C SER A 68 34.66 -8.36 -73.00
N ALA A 69 35.22 -8.57 -74.18
CA ALA A 69 34.56 -9.11 -75.38
C ALA A 69 33.92 -10.50 -75.24
N ASN A 70 34.25 -11.31 -74.24
CA ASN A 70 33.65 -12.63 -73.94
C ASN A 70 32.74 -12.60 -72.73
N SER A 71 32.04 -11.50 -72.49
CA SER A 71 31.15 -11.33 -71.35
C SER A 71 29.69 -11.60 -71.71
N LEU A 72 28.88 -11.75 -70.70
CA LEU A 72 27.40 -11.79 -70.78
C LEU A 72 26.85 -10.67 -71.68
N PRO A 73 25.72 -10.89 -72.43
CA PRO A 73 25.06 -9.82 -73.17
C PRO A 73 24.85 -8.58 -72.31
N ILE A 74 25.11 -7.40 -72.88
CA ILE A 74 25.12 -6.13 -72.13
C ILE A 74 23.77 -5.84 -71.50
N GLU A 75 22.68 -6.25 -72.16
CA GLU A 75 21.30 -6.14 -71.65
C GLU A 75 21.08 -6.95 -70.37
N PHE A 76 21.70 -8.16 -70.35
CA PHE A 76 21.57 -9.06 -69.20
C PHE A 76 22.45 -8.55 -68.01
N GLN A 77 23.66 -8.05 -68.30
CA GLN A 77 24.47 -7.41 -67.26
C GLN A 77 23.76 -6.17 -66.66
N LEU A 78 23.16 -5.34 -67.51
CA LEU A 78 22.37 -4.19 -67.07
C LEU A 78 21.19 -4.61 -66.19
N LEU A 79 20.51 -5.68 -66.57
CA LEU A 79 19.38 -6.17 -65.78
C LEU A 79 19.80 -6.66 -64.38
N ILE A 80 20.93 -7.41 -64.29
CA ILE A 80 21.50 -7.87 -63.02
C ILE A 80 21.91 -6.67 -62.16
N THR A 81 22.63 -5.73 -62.75
CA THR A 81 23.11 -4.51 -62.05
C THR A 81 21.95 -3.65 -61.58
N LEU A 82 20.94 -3.43 -62.43
CA LEU A 82 19.73 -2.67 -62.04
C LEU A 82 18.98 -3.37 -60.90
N PHE A 83 18.85 -4.69 -60.98
CA PHE A 83 18.25 -5.47 -59.91
C PHE A 83 19.06 -5.34 -58.61
N GLY A 84 20.39 -5.43 -58.70
CA GLY A 84 21.31 -5.26 -57.56
C GLY A 84 21.13 -3.90 -56.90
N VAL A 85 21.18 -2.83 -57.72
CA VAL A 85 20.98 -1.44 -57.20
C VAL A 85 19.64 -1.29 -56.52
N VAL A 86 18.55 -1.69 -57.17
CA VAL A 86 17.19 -1.57 -56.59
C VAL A 86 17.08 -2.42 -55.33
N PHE A 87 17.62 -3.62 -55.36
CA PHE A 87 17.52 -4.54 -54.21
C PHE A 87 18.34 -4.05 -53.01
N PHE A 88 19.64 -3.77 -53.22
CA PHE A 88 20.52 -3.39 -52.10
C PHE A 88 20.22 -1.97 -51.59
N THR A 89 19.99 -1.02 -52.51
CA THR A 89 19.82 0.39 -52.10
C THR A 89 18.40 0.70 -51.62
N ALA A 90 17.38 0.22 -52.34
CA ALA A 90 16.01 0.59 -52.01
C ALA A 90 15.29 -0.43 -51.09
N ILE A 91 15.52 -1.72 -51.29
CA ILE A 91 14.79 -2.75 -50.56
C ILE A 91 15.54 -3.14 -49.28
N LEU A 92 16.81 -3.53 -49.39
CA LEU A 92 17.56 -4.03 -48.23
C LEU A 92 17.71 -2.97 -47.14
N ILE A 93 18.13 -1.74 -47.55
CA ILE A 93 18.30 -0.62 -46.60
C ILE A 93 16.98 -0.31 -45.92
N ASN A 94 15.86 -0.21 -46.67
CA ASN A 94 14.57 0.06 -46.08
C ASN A 94 14.05 -1.07 -45.15
N VAL A 95 14.30 -2.34 -45.49
CA VAL A 95 13.93 -3.47 -44.63
C VAL A 95 14.74 -3.47 -43.35
N VAL A 96 16.03 -3.22 -43.45
CA VAL A 96 16.93 -3.12 -42.30
C VAL A 96 16.53 -1.92 -41.41
N ALA A 97 16.32 -0.76 -42.02
CA ALA A 97 15.85 0.44 -41.30
C ALA A 97 14.52 0.18 -40.59
N ASN A 98 13.52 -0.34 -41.30
CA ASN A 98 12.22 -0.68 -40.73
C ASN A 98 12.30 -1.75 -39.62
N PHE A 99 13.25 -2.69 -39.74
CA PHE A 99 13.51 -3.67 -38.68
C PHE A 99 14.01 -2.99 -37.43
N PHE A 100 15.02 -2.11 -37.52
CA PHE A 100 15.52 -1.36 -36.37
C PHE A 100 14.44 -0.43 -35.78
N ASP A 101 13.73 0.30 -36.63
CA ASP A 101 12.62 1.16 -36.18
C ASP A 101 11.55 0.37 -35.45
N SER A 102 11.21 -0.81 -35.94
CA SER A 102 10.25 -1.69 -35.28
C SER A 102 10.77 -2.17 -33.93
N VAL A 103 12.03 -2.60 -33.80
CA VAL A 103 12.63 -3.00 -32.53
C VAL A 103 12.65 -1.83 -31.55
N ILE A 104 13.05 -0.64 -32.01
CA ILE A 104 13.05 0.58 -31.20
C ILE A 104 11.64 0.93 -30.73
N ASN A 105 10.65 0.87 -31.64
CA ASN A 105 9.26 1.17 -31.30
C ASN A 105 8.65 0.16 -30.31
N ASP A 106 8.99 -1.13 -30.46
CA ASP A 106 8.51 -2.14 -29.52
C ASP A 106 9.14 -1.97 -28.14
N TYR A 107 10.41 -1.61 -28.09
CA TYR A 107 11.07 -1.22 -26.84
C TYR A 107 10.40 0.02 -26.22
N ARG A 108 10.12 1.05 -27.04
CA ARG A 108 9.44 2.27 -26.56
C ARG A 108 8.03 1.96 -26.04
N LYS A 109 7.26 1.15 -26.74
CA LYS A 109 5.91 0.73 -26.36
C LYS A 109 5.88 -0.27 -25.20
N GLY A 110 7.03 -0.74 -24.74
CA GLY A 110 7.12 -1.70 -23.63
C GLY A 110 6.63 -3.10 -23.98
N VAL A 111 6.71 -3.51 -25.25
CA VAL A 111 6.29 -4.85 -25.70
C VAL A 111 7.38 -5.90 -25.43
N GLU A 112 8.65 -5.51 -25.51
CA GLU A 112 9.77 -6.41 -25.27
C GLU A 112 9.96 -6.74 -23.80
N ARG A 113 10.24 -8.02 -23.51
CA ARG A 113 10.45 -8.56 -22.16
C ARG A 113 11.91 -8.90 -21.94
N PRO A 114 12.63 -8.12 -21.13
CA PRO A 114 14.05 -8.41 -20.86
C PRO A 114 14.17 -9.68 -19.99
N PRO A 115 15.15 -10.56 -20.26
CA PRO A 115 15.38 -11.78 -19.50
C PRO A 115 16.10 -11.49 -18.18
N PHE A 116 15.46 -10.75 -17.27
CA PHE A 116 16.04 -10.43 -15.97
C PHE A 116 15.94 -11.62 -15.02
N LYS A 117 16.96 -11.82 -14.20
CA LYS A 117 16.99 -12.78 -13.09
C LYS A 117 17.31 -12.04 -11.80
N ASN A 118 16.72 -12.47 -10.68
CA ASN A 118 16.96 -11.90 -9.36
C ASN A 118 16.69 -10.37 -9.31
N HIS A 119 15.63 -9.93 -9.99
CA HIS A 119 15.22 -8.54 -10.15
C HIS A 119 14.06 -8.18 -9.22
N THR A 120 13.77 -6.90 -9.11
CA THR A 120 12.55 -6.38 -8.49
C THR A 120 11.48 -6.21 -9.56
N LEU A 121 10.30 -6.78 -9.33
CA LEU A 121 9.13 -6.64 -10.19
C LEU A 121 8.12 -5.68 -9.54
N ILE A 122 7.70 -4.65 -10.26
CA ILE A 122 6.69 -3.69 -9.80
C ILE A 122 5.49 -3.80 -10.74
N LEU A 123 4.33 -4.15 -10.20
CA LEU A 123 3.08 -4.38 -10.92
C LEU A 123 2.15 -3.18 -10.72
N GLY A 124 2.12 -2.30 -11.71
CA GLY A 124 1.44 -1.01 -11.69
C GLY A 124 2.42 0.17 -11.55
N ALA A 125 1.97 1.36 -11.91
CA ALA A 125 2.75 2.59 -11.87
C ALA A 125 1.88 3.76 -11.41
N ASN A 126 1.78 3.92 -10.10
CA ASN A 126 1.07 5.03 -9.47
C ASN A 126 2.03 6.08 -8.88
N SER A 127 1.49 7.08 -8.22
CA SER A 127 2.24 8.17 -7.58
C SER A 127 3.21 7.72 -6.47
N MET A 128 3.07 6.50 -5.93
CA MET A 128 4.00 5.92 -4.94
C MET A 128 5.29 5.37 -5.58
N LEU A 129 5.30 5.14 -6.90
CA LEU A 129 6.40 4.50 -7.62
C LEU A 129 7.74 5.21 -7.40
N ASP A 130 7.75 6.54 -7.44
CA ASP A 130 8.97 7.33 -7.33
C ASP A 130 9.63 7.14 -5.95
N ASN A 131 8.84 7.05 -4.88
CA ASN A 131 9.36 6.82 -3.53
C ASN A 131 9.86 5.39 -3.33
N ILE A 132 9.20 4.40 -3.91
CA ILE A 132 9.71 3.02 -3.91
C ILE A 132 11.05 2.95 -4.62
N LEU A 133 11.19 3.57 -5.79
CA LEU A 133 12.45 3.61 -6.53
C LEU A 133 13.57 4.33 -5.76
N ARG A 134 13.24 5.43 -5.04
CA ARG A 134 14.18 6.12 -4.14
C ARG A 134 14.61 5.23 -2.98
N SER A 135 13.66 4.55 -2.34
CA SER A 135 13.94 3.62 -1.23
C SER A 135 14.84 2.46 -1.67
N ILE A 136 14.55 1.83 -2.82
CA ILE A 136 15.40 0.78 -3.39
C ILE A 136 16.79 1.31 -3.69
N LYS A 137 16.89 2.52 -4.28
CA LYS A 137 18.18 3.16 -4.59
C LYS A 137 18.98 3.47 -3.32
N GLN A 138 18.32 3.91 -2.25
CA GLN A 138 18.98 4.19 -0.96
C GLN A 138 19.47 2.91 -0.27
N SER A 139 18.67 1.85 -0.27
CA SER A 139 19.00 0.59 0.39
C SER A 139 20.09 -0.21 -0.35
N GLU A 140 20.09 -0.19 -1.68
CA GLU A 140 21.02 -0.99 -2.50
C GLU A 140 22.22 -0.19 -3.05
N GLY A 141 22.16 1.13 -3.03
CA GLY A 141 23.25 2.03 -3.46
C GLY A 141 23.68 1.81 -4.91
N ALA A 142 25.00 1.78 -5.15
CA ALA A 142 25.58 1.58 -6.48
C ALA A 142 25.32 0.17 -7.06
N LYS A 143 24.96 -0.80 -6.24
CA LYS A 143 24.65 -2.19 -6.63
C LYS A 143 23.16 -2.42 -6.88
N MET A 144 22.38 -1.36 -7.09
CA MET A 144 20.96 -1.44 -7.35
C MET A 144 20.61 -2.58 -8.31
N SER A 145 19.69 -3.44 -7.92
CA SER A 145 19.20 -4.56 -8.73
C SER A 145 18.47 -4.07 -9.98
N LYS A 146 18.32 -4.95 -10.97
CA LYS A 146 17.47 -4.63 -12.12
C LYS A 146 16.01 -4.55 -11.67
N ILE A 147 15.28 -3.59 -12.22
CA ILE A 147 13.86 -3.36 -11.90
C ILE A 147 13.04 -3.51 -13.18
N MET A 148 11.95 -4.27 -13.08
CA MET A 148 10.96 -4.40 -14.13
C MET A 148 9.66 -3.77 -13.65
N ILE A 149 9.15 -2.80 -14.38
CA ILE A 149 7.88 -2.13 -14.08
C ILE A 149 6.88 -2.52 -15.14
N VAL A 150 5.72 -3.02 -14.73
CA VAL A 150 4.61 -3.39 -15.63
C VAL A 150 3.47 -2.42 -15.39
N THR A 151 3.08 -1.66 -16.40
CA THR A 151 1.98 -0.69 -16.35
C THR A 151 0.93 -0.97 -17.42
N SER A 152 -0.32 -0.71 -17.11
CA SER A 152 -1.42 -0.71 -18.10
C SER A 152 -1.48 0.60 -18.90
N GLY A 153 -0.80 1.65 -18.43
CA GLY A 153 -0.69 2.96 -19.05
C GLY A 153 0.33 3.02 -20.19
N ASP A 154 0.73 4.23 -20.55
CA ASP A 154 1.74 4.46 -21.60
C ASP A 154 3.16 4.24 -21.04
N ALA A 155 3.82 3.21 -21.55
CA ALA A 155 5.18 2.84 -21.12
C ALA A 155 6.24 3.86 -21.55
N GLU A 156 6.04 4.54 -22.68
CA GLU A 156 6.98 5.57 -23.18
C GLU A 156 6.89 6.84 -22.34
N GLU A 157 5.70 7.30 -22.03
CA GLU A 157 5.45 8.44 -21.14
C GLU A 157 6.06 8.20 -19.75
N LEU A 158 5.76 7.03 -19.16
CA LEU A 158 6.31 6.65 -17.86
C LEU A 158 7.85 6.62 -17.89
N ARG A 159 8.44 6.06 -18.93
CA ARG A 159 9.90 6.02 -19.09
C ARG A 159 10.49 7.43 -19.16
N ASN A 160 9.90 8.32 -19.94
CA ASN A 160 10.37 9.70 -20.10
C ASN A 160 10.27 10.46 -18.77
N ARG A 161 9.18 10.29 -18.01
CA ARG A 161 9.02 10.83 -16.66
C ARG A 161 10.12 10.32 -15.72
N LEU A 162 10.38 9.02 -15.69
CA LEU A 162 11.41 8.42 -14.85
C LEU A 162 12.83 8.86 -15.25
N ILE A 163 13.12 9.05 -16.55
CA ILE A 163 14.40 9.61 -17.01
C ILE A 163 14.60 11.03 -16.46
N THR A 164 13.57 11.84 -16.49
CA THR A 164 13.59 13.22 -15.97
C THR A 164 13.82 13.24 -14.47
N THR A 165 13.16 12.33 -13.72
CA THR A 165 13.22 12.28 -12.24
C THR A 165 14.51 11.65 -11.72
N PHE A 166 14.99 10.56 -12.32
CA PHE A 166 16.09 9.74 -11.79
C PHE A 166 17.37 9.80 -12.59
N GLY A 167 17.33 10.32 -13.81
CA GLY A 167 18.47 10.40 -14.75
C GLY A 167 18.73 9.09 -15.51
N LYS A 168 19.51 9.21 -16.60
CA LYS A 168 19.79 8.09 -17.52
C LYS A 168 20.54 6.91 -16.87
N SER A 169 21.39 7.17 -15.88
CA SER A 169 22.19 6.11 -15.22
C SER A 169 21.30 5.12 -14.43
N VAL A 170 20.27 5.61 -13.75
CA VAL A 170 19.30 4.76 -13.02
C VAL A 170 18.40 4.04 -14.01
N MET A 171 17.97 4.72 -15.07
CA MET A 171 17.13 4.13 -16.12
C MET A 171 17.81 2.97 -16.86
N GLY A 172 19.14 2.91 -16.90
CA GLY A 172 19.86 1.75 -17.45
C GLY A 172 19.61 0.43 -16.69
N ARG A 173 19.02 0.50 -15.48
CA ARG A 173 18.66 -0.66 -14.67
C ARG A 173 17.15 -0.90 -14.61
N ILE A 174 16.33 0.01 -15.14
CA ILE A 174 14.87 -0.06 -15.11
C ILE A 174 14.35 -0.38 -16.51
N SER A 175 13.51 -1.38 -16.62
CA SER A 175 12.73 -1.68 -17.82
C SER A 175 11.25 -1.42 -17.54
N VAL A 176 10.61 -0.65 -18.43
CA VAL A 176 9.18 -0.37 -18.35
C VAL A 176 8.47 -1.16 -19.43
N MET A 177 7.47 -1.92 -19.04
CA MET A 177 6.69 -2.81 -19.91
C MET A 177 5.21 -2.46 -19.83
N ARG A 178 4.53 -2.63 -20.94
CA ARG A 178 3.07 -2.54 -21.00
C ARG A 178 2.46 -3.91 -20.76
N GLY A 179 1.54 -4.01 -19.80
CA GLY A 179 0.86 -5.26 -19.47
C GLY A 179 -0.25 -5.06 -18.44
N ARG A 180 -1.10 -6.09 -18.30
CA ARG A 180 -2.18 -6.12 -17.31
C ARG A 180 -1.81 -7.05 -16.17
N ARG A 181 -1.62 -6.51 -14.99
CA ARG A 181 -1.18 -7.23 -13.80
C ARG A 181 -2.12 -8.35 -13.35
N GLU A 182 -3.43 -8.23 -13.66
CA GLU A 182 -4.44 -9.22 -13.30
C GLU A 182 -4.52 -10.44 -14.23
N MET A 183 -3.78 -10.44 -15.33
CA MET A 183 -3.78 -11.54 -16.31
C MET A 183 -2.78 -12.64 -15.93
N LEU A 184 -3.28 -13.84 -15.61
CA LEU A 184 -2.45 -14.97 -15.21
C LEU A 184 -1.38 -15.34 -16.26
N SER A 185 -1.73 -15.26 -17.56
CA SER A 185 -0.80 -15.53 -18.66
C SER A 185 0.38 -14.55 -18.72
N GLU A 186 0.14 -13.29 -18.40
CA GLU A 186 1.20 -12.28 -18.34
C GLU A 186 2.06 -12.48 -17.10
N LEU A 187 1.45 -12.74 -15.93
CA LEU A 187 2.16 -13.07 -14.70
C LEU A 187 3.00 -14.33 -14.82
N HIS A 188 2.49 -15.39 -15.47
CA HIS A 188 3.24 -16.62 -15.71
C HIS A 188 4.52 -16.33 -16.48
N GLN A 189 4.44 -15.56 -17.56
CA GLN A 189 5.61 -15.18 -18.36
C GLN A 189 6.62 -14.30 -17.59
N LEU A 190 6.15 -13.54 -16.58
CA LEU A 190 6.99 -12.71 -15.72
C LEU A 190 7.59 -13.51 -14.55
N SER A 191 6.86 -14.52 -14.04
CA SER A 191 7.28 -15.33 -12.88
C SER A 191 8.41 -16.30 -13.19
N ASP A 192 8.53 -16.77 -14.46
CA ASP A 192 9.64 -17.61 -14.90
C ASP A 192 11.01 -16.92 -14.73
N ALA A 193 11.00 -15.63 -14.59
CA ALA A 193 12.20 -14.80 -14.43
C ALA A 193 12.65 -14.62 -12.98
N LEU A 194 12.31 -15.48 -12.02
CA LEU A 194 12.92 -15.52 -10.68
C LEU A 194 13.07 -14.12 -10.04
N ALA A 195 11.98 -13.38 -9.89
CA ALA A 195 11.99 -12.11 -9.15
C ALA A 195 12.40 -12.35 -7.69
N ARG A 196 13.20 -11.43 -7.12
CA ARG A 196 13.55 -11.44 -5.70
C ARG A 196 12.48 -10.80 -4.85
N SER A 197 11.93 -9.70 -5.33
CA SER A 197 10.87 -8.95 -4.67
C SER A 197 9.81 -8.51 -5.68
N ILE A 198 8.54 -8.48 -5.24
CA ILE A 198 7.40 -8.12 -6.07
C ILE A 198 6.55 -7.10 -5.32
N TYR A 199 6.27 -5.95 -5.96
CA TYR A 199 5.39 -4.92 -5.45
C TYR A 199 4.10 -4.89 -6.27
N PHE A 200 2.96 -5.12 -5.61
CA PHE A 200 1.63 -4.98 -6.20
C PHE A 200 1.13 -3.56 -5.92
N LEU A 201 1.48 -2.65 -6.81
CA LEU A 201 1.29 -1.22 -6.61
C LEU A 201 -0.02 -0.70 -7.22
N GLY A 202 -0.40 -1.21 -8.40
CA GLY A 202 -1.55 -0.72 -9.17
C GLY A 202 -1.29 0.61 -9.87
N GLU A 203 -2.34 1.11 -10.53
CA GLU A 203 -2.33 2.41 -11.18
C GLU A 203 -3.07 3.44 -10.33
N ASP A 204 -2.84 4.74 -10.60
CA ASP A 204 -3.64 5.80 -9.98
C ASP A 204 -5.09 5.71 -10.47
N ASP A 205 -6.04 5.94 -9.56
CA ASP A 205 -7.49 5.95 -9.81
C ASP A 205 -8.04 4.66 -10.46
N GLU A 206 -7.33 3.54 -10.27
CA GLU A 206 -7.71 2.25 -10.82
C GLU A 206 -8.99 1.70 -10.15
N PRO A 207 -10.08 1.47 -10.90
CA PRO A 207 -11.27 0.89 -10.34
C PRO A 207 -11.00 -0.55 -9.86
N ASN A 208 -11.55 -0.90 -8.70
CA ASN A 208 -11.37 -2.22 -8.06
C ASN A 208 -9.90 -2.58 -7.79
N HIS A 209 -9.09 -1.58 -7.44
CA HIS A 209 -7.65 -1.72 -7.17
C HIS A 209 -7.34 -2.90 -6.25
N ASP A 210 -8.00 -2.97 -5.09
CA ASP A 210 -7.74 -3.99 -4.07
C ASP A 210 -8.10 -5.40 -4.56
N ALA A 211 -9.24 -5.55 -5.22
CA ALA A 211 -9.66 -6.83 -5.78
C ALA A 211 -8.67 -7.33 -6.85
N LYS A 212 -8.14 -6.44 -7.70
CA LYS A 212 -7.11 -6.77 -8.68
C LYS A 212 -5.78 -7.13 -8.01
N SER A 213 -5.36 -6.39 -6.98
CA SER A 213 -4.15 -6.68 -6.20
C SER A 213 -4.22 -8.06 -5.53
N LEU A 214 -5.32 -8.36 -4.85
CA LEU A 214 -5.53 -9.65 -4.19
C LEU A 214 -5.63 -10.81 -5.20
N ARG A 215 -6.31 -10.62 -6.34
CA ARG A 215 -6.37 -11.61 -7.40
C ARG A 215 -4.98 -11.91 -7.97
N CYS A 216 -4.21 -10.86 -8.25
CA CYS A 216 -2.85 -10.99 -8.76
C CYS A 216 -1.94 -11.74 -7.75
N TYR A 217 -2.06 -11.43 -6.48
CA TYR A 217 -1.35 -12.12 -5.40
C TYR A 217 -1.72 -13.61 -5.32
N ARG A 218 -3.01 -13.96 -5.38
CA ARG A 218 -3.45 -15.36 -5.41
C ARG A 218 -2.93 -16.12 -6.62
N HIS A 219 -2.88 -15.48 -7.79
CA HIS A 219 -2.27 -16.08 -8.98
C HIS A 219 -0.77 -16.37 -8.74
N LEU A 220 -0.05 -15.46 -8.10
CA LEU A 220 1.36 -15.68 -7.75
C LEU A 220 1.52 -16.86 -6.77
N GLN A 221 0.66 -16.97 -5.75
CA GLN A 221 0.66 -18.09 -4.83
C GLN A 221 0.48 -19.42 -5.59
N THR A 222 -0.48 -19.47 -6.53
CA THR A 222 -0.71 -20.66 -7.38
C THR A 222 0.51 -21.01 -8.22
N LEU A 223 1.17 -20.02 -8.82
CA LEU A 223 2.37 -20.24 -9.65
C LEU A 223 3.59 -20.70 -8.83
N CYS A 224 3.65 -20.31 -7.57
CA CYS A 224 4.74 -20.68 -6.66
C CYS A 224 4.46 -21.99 -5.90
N ALA A 225 3.24 -22.48 -5.90
CA ALA A 225 2.85 -23.72 -5.22
C ALA A 225 3.68 -24.91 -5.74
N GLY A 226 4.32 -25.66 -4.83
CA GLY A 226 5.13 -26.83 -5.14
C GLY A 226 6.52 -26.57 -5.73
N ALA A 227 6.92 -25.31 -5.93
CA ALA A 227 8.26 -24.98 -6.40
C ALA A 227 9.24 -24.90 -5.22
N LYS A 228 10.34 -25.67 -5.26
CA LYS A 228 11.51 -25.48 -4.39
C LYS A 228 12.25 -24.21 -4.80
N ARG A 229 11.65 -23.04 -4.54
CA ARG A 229 12.17 -21.73 -4.94
C ARG A 229 12.76 -20.98 -3.75
N ARG A 230 13.65 -20.05 -4.04
CA ARG A 230 14.13 -19.05 -3.08
C ARG A 230 12.92 -18.22 -2.60
N ARG A 231 12.92 -17.82 -1.35
CA ARG A 231 11.92 -16.95 -0.73
C ARG A 231 11.76 -15.65 -1.54
N ILE A 232 10.52 -15.33 -1.93
CA ILE A 232 10.16 -14.11 -2.66
C ILE A 232 9.53 -13.13 -1.67
N GLU A 233 10.01 -11.91 -1.64
CA GLU A 233 9.41 -10.85 -0.85
C GLU A 233 8.30 -10.17 -1.65
N CYS A 234 7.07 -10.16 -1.12
CA CYS A 234 5.91 -9.53 -1.75
C CYS A 234 5.38 -8.39 -0.89
N VAL A 235 5.16 -7.24 -1.53
CA VAL A 235 4.48 -6.09 -0.94
C VAL A 235 3.18 -5.87 -1.68
N VAL A 236 2.05 -5.98 -0.98
CA VAL A 236 0.70 -5.78 -1.55
C VAL A 236 0.12 -4.49 -0.98
N VAL A 237 -0.11 -3.51 -1.87
CA VAL A 237 -0.73 -2.24 -1.49
C VAL A 237 -2.24 -2.35 -1.63
N LEU A 238 -2.97 -1.97 -0.58
CA LEU A 238 -4.42 -1.90 -0.51
C LEU A 238 -4.84 -0.46 -0.20
N ASN A 239 -5.94 -0.01 -0.79
CA ASN A 239 -6.45 1.34 -0.62
C ASN A 239 -7.62 1.43 0.38
N GLN A 240 -8.29 0.31 0.67
CA GLN A 240 -9.46 0.28 1.55
C GLN A 240 -9.20 -0.53 2.82
N THR A 241 -9.62 -0.01 3.95
CA THR A 241 -9.52 -0.68 5.25
C THR A 241 -10.31 -2.00 5.27
N SER A 242 -11.47 -2.04 4.60
CA SER A 242 -12.29 -3.26 4.48
C SER A 242 -11.56 -4.41 3.79
N SER A 243 -10.70 -4.12 2.82
CA SER A 243 -9.90 -5.15 2.13
C SER A 243 -8.87 -5.80 3.06
N SER A 244 -8.31 -5.04 4.00
CA SER A 244 -7.38 -5.59 5.00
C SER A 244 -8.09 -6.49 6.02
N HIS A 245 -9.38 -6.25 6.31
CA HIS A 245 -10.16 -7.13 7.17
C HIS A 245 -10.37 -8.53 6.56
N ILE A 246 -10.49 -8.64 5.23
CA ILE A 246 -10.58 -9.95 4.56
C ILE A 246 -9.35 -10.81 4.90
N LEU A 247 -8.18 -10.20 4.99
CA LEU A 247 -6.93 -10.90 5.28
C LEU A 247 -6.84 -11.44 6.71
N GLN A 248 -7.65 -10.91 7.65
CA GLN A 248 -7.71 -11.43 9.02
C GLN A 248 -8.26 -12.86 9.06
N TYR A 249 -9.11 -13.22 8.10
CA TYR A 249 -9.71 -14.53 7.99
C TYR A 249 -8.88 -15.49 7.11
N GLU A 250 -7.90 -14.99 6.37
CA GLU A 250 -6.98 -15.86 5.63
C GLU A 250 -5.94 -16.43 6.62
N GLN A 251 -6.18 -17.64 7.09
CA GLN A 251 -5.21 -18.40 7.89
C GLN A 251 -4.06 -18.88 6.99
N THR A 252 -3.19 -17.98 6.63
CA THR A 252 -1.96 -18.33 5.89
C THR A 252 -0.81 -18.53 6.86
N THR A 253 -0.88 -19.54 7.67
CA THR A 253 0.29 -20.13 8.34
C THR A 253 0.81 -21.29 7.49
N ASP A 254 1.10 -21.05 6.23
CA ASP A 254 1.97 -21.96 5.50
C ASP A 254 3.41 -21.54 5.80
N GLU A 255 3.98 -22.10 6.87
CA GLU A 255 5.38 -21.92 7.27
C GLU A 255 6.35 -22.26 6.13
N HIS A 256 5.88 -23.01 5.14
CA HIS A 256 6.64 -23.46 3.98
C HIS A 256 6.37 -22.61 2.73
N SER A 257 5.58 -21.54 2.83
CA SER A 257 5.31 -20.67 1.70
C SER A 257 6.61 -20.02 1.18
N PRO A 258 6.92 -20.14 -0.11
CA PRO A 258 8.08 -19.47 -0.69
C PRO A 258 7.88 -17.94 -0.78
N ILE A 259 6.72 -17.43 -0.36
CA ILE A 259 6.35 -16.01 -0.45
C ILE A 259 6.25 -15.42 0.94
N LYS A 260 7.09 -14.42 1.22
CA LYS A 260 6.98 -13.55 2.41
C LYS A 260 6.18 -12.31 2.03
N THR A 261 4.96 -12.15 2.57
CA THR A 261 4.06 -11.08 2.18
C THR A 261 3.97 -10.00 3.26
N THR A 262 4.09 -8.75 2.82
CA THR A 262 3.78 -7.56 3.61
C THR A 262 2.59 -6.85 2.96
N TYR A 263 1.54 -6.64 3.73
CA TYR A 263 0.39 -5.87 3.29
C TYR A 263 0.53 -4.43 3.78
N ILE A 264 0.25 -3.48 2.90
CA ILE A 264 0.28 -2.05 3.19
C ILE A 264 -1.09 -1.48 2.85
N ASN A 265 -1.81 -0.99 3.86
CA ASN A 265 -3.02 -0.21 3.62
C ASN A 265 -2.62 1.26 3.46
N ALA A 266 -2.81 1.81 2.27
CA ALA A 266 -2.41 3.18 1.95
C ALA A 266 -3.13 4.20 2.83
N VAL A 267 -4.43 4.01 3.04
CA VAL A 267 -5.28 4.93 3.82
C VAL A 267 -4.92 4.88 5.30
N GLU A 268 -4.75 3.68 5.88
CA GLU A 268 -4.29 3.51 7.26
C GLU A 268 -2.88 4.08 7.45
N ASN A 269 -1.98 3.88 6.50
CA ASN A 269 -0.63 4.45 6.58
C ASN A 269 -0.64 5.98 6.60
N HIS A 270 -1.53 6.62 5.84
CA HIS A 270 -1.68 8.09 5.89
C HIS A 270 -2.18 8.56 7.25
N ALA A 271 -3.19 7.88 7.82
CA ALA A 271 -3.69 8.20 9.16
C ALA A 271 -2.62 7.98 10.24
N GLN A 272 -1.90 6.86 10.18
CA GLN A 272 -0.82 6.56 11.12
C GLN A 272 0.35 7.54 10.96
N ARG A 273 0.73 7.92 9.73
CA ARG A 273 1.74 8.94 9.52
C ARG A 273 1.33 10.28 10.14
N LEU A 274 0.07 10.67 9.96
CA LEU A 274 -0.47 11.89 10.55
C LEU A 274 -0.38 11.89 12.07
N LEU A 275 -0.82 10.81 12.72
CA LEU A 275 -1.06 10.79 14.16
C LEU A 275 0.13 10.22 14.97
N VAL A 276 1.00 9.41 14.33
CA VAL A 276 2.07 8.65 15.02
C VAL A 276 3.47 9.11 14.59
N SER A 277 3.63 9.90 13.53
CA SER A 277 4.95 10.23 12.94
C SER A 277 5.88 11.00 13.89
N ARG A 278 5.36 11.72 14.87
CA ARG A 278 6.17 12.40 15.89
C ARG A 278 7.06 11.42 16.66
N ASN A 279 6.57 10.22 16.86
CA ASN A 279 7.23 9.18 17.67
C ASN A 279 8.48 8.60 16.98
N PHE A 280 8.54 8.70 15.65
CA PHE A 280 9.59 8.10 14.84
C PHE A 280 10.38 9.21 14.11
N ARG A 281 10.90 10.18 14.86
CA ARG A 281 11.63 11.34 14.36
C ARG A 281 12.72 10.95 13.37
N LEU A 282 12.37 10.94 12.08
CA LEU A 282 13.31 10.84 10.98
C LEU A 282 13.37 12.22 10.32
N HIS A 283 14.49 12.87 10.37
CA HIS A 283 15.07 14.00 9.64
C HIS A 283 14.16 14.92 8.77
N ASP A 284 12.83 14.80 8.85
CA ASP A 284 11.88 15.61 8.09
C ASP A 284 11.31 16.70 9.00
N ASN A 285 11.49 17.96 8.62
CA ASN A 285 11.12 19.13 9.42
C ASN A 285 9.60 19.39 9.50
N THR A 286 8.78 18.58 8.87
CA THR A 286 7.31 18.66 8.89
C THR A 286 6.72 17.68 9.91
N LEU A 287 6.88 18.00 11.19
CA LEU A 287 6.22 17.25 12.26
C LEU A 287 4.77 17.74 12.38
N TYR A 288 3.82 16.82 12.24
CA TYR A 288 2.45 17.07 12.62
C TYR A 288 2.36 17.24 14.14
N PRO A 289 1.59 18.22 14.66
CA PRO A 289 1.37 18.35 16.09
C PRO A 289 0.64 17.11 16.64
N ALA A 290 1.09 16.61 17.79
CA ALA A 290 0.43 15.48 18.44
C ALA A 290 -0.96 15.91 18.97
N LEU A 291 -1.94 15.00 18.92
CA LEU A 291 -3.29 15.24 19.46
C LEU A 291 -3.25 15.53 20.97
N TYR A 292 -2.32 14.91 21.68
CA TYR A 292 -2.13 15.02 23.13
C TYR A 292 -1.12 16.12 23.55
N ARG A 293 -0.77 17.02 22.62
CA ARG A 293 0.19 18.13 22.82
C ARG A 293 1.53 17.63 23.39
N GLU A 294 1.91 18.04 24.60
CA GLU A 294 3.14 17.61 25.27
C GLU A 294 2.97 16.33 26.11
N GLY A 295 1.73 15.90 26.33
CA GLY A 295 1.36 14.70 27.08
C GLY A 295 0.09 14.91 27.92
N ILE A 296 -0.56 13.82 28.28
CA ILE A 296 -1.70 13.79 29.21
C ILE A 296 -1.35 12.83 30.33
N THR A 297 -1.23 13.36 31.54
CA THR A 297 -0.83 12.64 32.74
C THR A 297 -2.05 12.29 33.59
N ALA A 298 -1.87 11.51 34.65
CA ALA A 298 -2.93 11.18 35.61
C ALA A 298 -3.63 12.41 36.21
N GLU A 299 -2.90 13.54 36.35
CA GLU A 299 -3.41 14.78 36.93
C GLU A 299 -4.03 15.74 35.91
N SER A 300 -3.91 15.44 34.61
CA SER A 300 -4.43 16.32 33.55
C SER A 300 -5.94 16.40 33.56
N GLU A 301 -6.48 17.63 33.43
CA GLU A 301 -7.93 17.88 33.29
C GLU A 301 -8.38 17.78 31.83
N CYS A 302 -7.44 17.86 30.87
CA CYS A 302 -7.73 17.84 29.44
C CYS A 302 -7.74 16.43 28.89
N GLY A 303 -8.75 16.11 28.06
CA GLY A 303 -8.76 14.95 27.17
C GLY A 303 -8.51 15.35 25.73
N VAL A 304 -8.23 14.40 24.85
CA VAL A 304 -8.15 14.64 23.40
C VAL A 304 -9.54 14.82 22.82
N HIS A 305 -9.76 15.84 22.00
CA HIS A 305 -10.94 15.99 21.17
C HIS A 305 -10.53 16.11 19.68
N LEU A 306 -10.80 15.08 18.90
CA LEU A 306 -10.54 15.05 17.46
C LEU A 306 -11.84 15.18 16.68
N VAL A 307 -11.96 16.26 15.91
CA VAL A 307 -13.08 16.47 14.99
C VAL A 307 -12.65 16.05 13.58
N VAL A 308 -13.36 15.08 12.99
CA VAL A 308 -13.08 14.56 11.64
C VAL A 308 -14.24 14.86 10.71
N THR A 309 -14.00 15.51 9.58
CA THR A 309 -15.06 15.79 8.61
C THR A 309 -15.12 14.72 7.51
N GLY A 310 -16.32 14.40 7.07
CA GLY A 310 -16.59 13.38 6.06
C GLY A 310 -16.75 11.97 6.63
N MET A 311 -17.43 11.12 5.86
CA MET A 311 -17.60 9.68 6.15
C MET A 311 -16.87 8.85 5.09
N THR A 312 -15.63 9.22 4.84
CA THR A 312 -14.76 8.65 3.79
C THR A 312 -13.83 7.59 4.36
N PRO A 313 -13.22 6.74 3.54
CA PRO A 313 -12.22 5.78 4.03
C PRO A 313 -11.07 6.43 4.83
N ILE A 314 -10.61 7.62 4.43
CA ILE A 314 -9.55 8.32 5.17
C ILE A 314 -10.07 8.90 6.49
N ALA A 315 -11.31 9.40 6.53
CA ALA A 315 -11.93 9.86 7.78
C ALA A 315 -12.03 8.72 8.80
N PHE A 316 -12.49 7.54 8.35
CA PHE A 316 -12.55 6.34 9.19
C PHE A 316 -11.17 5.89 9.67
N ALA A 317 -10.15 5.92 8.79
CA ALA A 317 -8.81 5.56 9.18
C ALA A 317 -8.21 6.53 10.21
N VAL A 318 -8.45 7.83 10.06
CA VAL A 318 -8.01 8.86 11.04
C VAL A 318 -8.72 8.65 12.37
N ALA A 319 -10.06 8.50 12.37
CA ALA A 319 -10.85 8.29 13.57
C ALA A 319 -10.45 6.99 14.31
N THR A 320 -10.35 5.87 13.59
CA THR A 320 -9.96 4.58 14.18
C THR A 320 -8.50 4.56 14.65
N THR A 321 -7.58 5.24 13.95
CA THR A 321 -6.20 5.36 14.41
C THR A 321 -6.11 6.20 15.68
N ALA A 322 -6.88 7.30 15.80
CA ALA A 322 -6.97 8.06 17.04
C ALA A 322 -7.51 7.20 18.19
N ALA A 323 -8.60 6.42 17.93
CA ALA A 323 -9.15 5.50 18.91
C ALA A 323 -8.16 4.40 19.35
N GLN A 324 -7.17 4.05 18.53
CA GLN A 324 -6.15 3.05 18.87
C GLN A 324 -4.98 3.59 19.72
N ILE A 325 -4.72 4.90 19.67
CA ILE A 325 -3.52 5.48 20.31
C ILE A 325 -3.84 6.43 21.46
N CYS A 326 -5.01 7.05 21.47
CA CYS A 326 -5.36 8.10 22.42
C CYS A 326 -5.97 7.53 23.70
N HIS A 327 -5.16 6.83 24.49
CA HIS A 327 -5.50 6.26 25.78
C HIS A 327 -4.58 6.86 26.85
N PHE A 328 -5.18 7.42 27.92
CA PHE A 328 -4.44 8.24 28.87
C PHE A 328 -4.77 7.89 30.33
N PRO A 329 -3.82 8.10 31.26
CA PRO A 329 -4.01 7.76 32.67
C PRO A 329 -5.07 8.59 33.38
N ASN A 330 -5.42 9.78 32.90
CA ASN A 330 -6.47 10.61 33.49
C ASN A 330 -7.90 10.03 33.29
N PHE A 331 -8.09 9.07 32.38
CA PHE A 331 -9.33 8.32 32.37
C PHE A 331 -9.47 7.48 33.63
N VAL A 332 -8.43 6.78 34.03
CA VAL A 332 -8.43 5.93 35.23
C VAL A 332 -8.62 6.76 36.49
N THR A 333 -7.98 7.91 36.59
CA THR A 333 -7.99 8.76 37.79
C THR A 333 -9.18 9.72 37.86
N LYS A 334 -9.67 10.23 36.73
CA LYS A 334 -10.66 11.32 36.65
C LYS A 334 -11.85 11.02 35.72
N GLY A 335 -11.86 9.90 35.00
CA GLY A 335 -12.90 9.56 34.04
C GLY A 335 -12.89 10.39 32.75
N VAL A 336 -11.78 11.06 32.42
CA VAL A 336 -11.66 11.90 31.21
C VAL A 336 -11.46 11.04 29.97
N ARG A 337 -12.42 11.06 29.05
CA ARG A 337 -12.37 10.27 27.81
C ARG A 337 -11.77 11.03 26.64
N THR A 338 -11.17 10.28 25.73
CA THR A 338 -10.85 10.77 24.39
C THR A 338 -12.15 10.86 23.58
N LYS A 339 -12.41 12.02 22.98
CA LYS A 339 -13.59 12.31 22.18
C LYS A 339 -13.25 12.33 20.70
N ILE A 340 -14.02 11.61 19.89
CA ILE A 340 -13.88 11.58 18.43
C ILE A 340 -15.22 11.97 17.82
N SER A 341 -15.25 13.13 17.14
CA SER A 341 -16.48 13.67 16.52
C SER A 341 -16.38 13.54 14.99
N LEU A 342 -17.34 12.86 14.38
CA LEU A 342 -17.48 12.72 12.93
C LEU A 342 -18.56 13.67 12.42
N VAL A 343 -18.21 14.56 11.49
CA VAL A 343 -19.09 15.62 10.97
C VAL A 343 -19.35 15.40 9.48
N ALA A 344 -20.59 15.16 9.10
CA ALA A 344 -20.97 15.07 7.69
C ALA A 344 -22.47 15.41 7.50
N PRO A 345 -22.85 16.01 6.37
CA PRO A 345 -24.26 16.23 6.06
C PRO A 345 -24.94 14.91 5.72
N LYS A 346 -26.16 14.69 6.25
CA LYS A 346 -26.94 13.44 6.06
C LYS A 346 -26.19 12.19 6.53
N ILE A 347 -25.53 12.31 7.68
CA ILE A 347 -24.63 11.29 8.23
C ILE A 347 -25.32 9.95 8.54
N GLY A 348 -26.65 9.91 8.70
CA GLY A 348 -27.38 8.78 9.27
C GLY A 348 -27.04 7.42 8.67
N HIS A 349 -27.09 7.29 7.34
CA HIS A 349 -26.77 6.03 6.67
C HIS A 349 -25.30 5.60 6.84
N ASP A 350 -24.37 6.52 6.66
CA ASP A 350 -22.94 6.23 6.80
C ASP A 350 -22.53 5.97 8.25
N MET A 351 -23.20 6.65 9.20
CA MET A 351 -23.08 6.38 10.62
C MET A 351 -23.55 4.96 10.96
N GLU A 352 -24.73 4.55 10.46
CA GLU A 352 -25.23 3.18 10.66
C GLU A 352 -24.24 2.15 10.12
N LEU A 353 -23.74 2.32 8.91
CA LEU A 353 -22.72 1.44 8.32
C LEU A 353 -21.42 1.38 9.16
N PHE A 354 -21.00 2.51 9.71
CA PHE A 354 -19.82 2.56 10.57
C PHE A 354 -20.07 1.84 11.91
N ILE A 355 -21.22 2.09 12.54
CA ILE A 355 -21.62 1.44 13.78
C ILE A 355 -21.77 -0.07 13.57
N ASP A 356 -22.44 -0.51 12.50
CA ASP A 356 -22.61 -1.94 12.19
C ASP A 356 -21.27 -2.64 11.93
N ARG A 357 -20.35 -1.97 11.26
CA ARG A 357 -19.00 -2.51 11.04
C ARG A 357 -18.24 -2.75 12.34
N TYR A 358 -18.42 -1.88 13.31
CA TYR A 358 -17.77 -1.94 14.63
C TYR A 358 -18.79 -2.18 15.75
N ALA A 359 -19.82 -3.01 15.47
CA ALA A 359 -20.97 -3.20 16.38
C ALA A 359 -20.55 -3.61 17.79
N HIS A 360 -19.50 -4.41 17.94
CA HIS A 360 -19.01 -4.84 19.25
C HIS A 360 -18.33 -3.69 20.03
N LEU A 361 -17.65 -2.77 19.33
CA LEU A 361 -17.11 -1.56 19.94
C LEU A 361 -18.25 -0.64 20.42
N PHE A 362 -19.22 -0.35 19.53
CA PHE A 362 -20.31 0.55 19.84
C PHE A 362 -21.29 -0.01 20.90
N ALA A 363 -21.37 -1.34 21.05
CA ALA A 363 -22.11 -1.96 22.15
C ALA A 363 -21.52 -1.66 23.54
N LEU A 364 -20.23 -1.28 23.61
CA LEU A 364 -19.48 -1.01 24.82
C LEU A 364 -19.04 0.47 24.95
N SER A 365 -19.30 1.30 23.96
CA SER A 365 -18.90 2.71 23.92
C SER A 365 -20.07 3.65 24.21
N HIS A 366 -19.75 4.79 24.81
CA HIS A 366 -20.63 5.95 24.76
C HIS A 366 -20.56 6.59 23.38
N TYR A 367 -21.72 6.87 22.78
CA TYR A 367 -21.78 7.67 21.57
C TYR A 367 -23.06 8.49 21.51
N LYS A 368 -23.03 9.58 20.73
CA LYS A 368 -24.18 10.46 20.55
C LYS A 368 -24.33 10.97 19.12
N LEU A 369 -25.56 11.28 18.75
CA LEU A 369 -25.91 11.94 17.50
C LEU A 369 -26.36 13.38 17.80
N LEU A 370 -25.69 14.34 17.18
CA LEU A 370 -26.03 15.76 17.21
C LEU A 370 -26.61 16.18 15.88
N SER A 371 -27.69 16.91 15.89
CA SER A 371 -28.31 17.51 14.70
C SER A 371 -28.99 18.84 15.06
N TRP A 372 -29.40 19.59 14.06
CA TRP A 372 -30.21 20.81 14.23
C TRP A 372 -31.48 20.71 13.40
N ASP A 373 -32.60 21.10 14.00
CA ASP A 373 -33.87 21.17 13.26
C ASP A 373 -33.94 22.42 12.34
N ALA A 374 -35.10 22.56 11.65
CA ALA A 374 -35.31 23.67 10.73
C ALA A 374 -35.29 25.06 11.40
N GLU A 375 -35.63 25.09 12.70
CA GLU A 375 -35.62 26.27 13.56
C GLU A 375 -34.22 26.56 14.15
N GLY A 376 -33.22 25.70 13.88
CA GLY A 376 -31.87 25.80 14.39
C GLY A 376 -31.68 25.33 15.83
N GLN A 377 -32.64 24.61 16.38
CA GLN A 377 -32.51 24.06 17.74
C GLN A 377 -31.71 22.76 17.70
N ARG A 378 -30.71 22.68 18.59
CA ARG A 378 -29.88 21.49 18.76
C ARG A 378 -30.68 20.32 19.28
N ARG A 379 -30.57 19.19 18.59
CA ARG A 379 -31.10 17.88 19.04
C ARG A 379 -29.92 16.97 19.34
N GLU A 380 -30.04 16.25 20.45
CA GLU A 380 -29.02 15.32 20.91
C GLU A 380 -29.68 13.99 21.28
N GLN A 381 -29.12 12.92 20.75
CA GLN A 381 -29.54 11.55 21.09
C GLN A 381 -28.32 10.81 21.62
N ASN A 382 -28.38 10.37 22.88
CA ASN A 382 -27.32 9.68 23.58
C ASN A 382 -27.52 8.17 23.56
N PHE A 383 -26.43 7.42 23.42
CA PHE A 383 -26.39 5.98 23.48
C PHE A 383 -25.35 5.55 24.52
N GLU A 384 -25.76 4.73 25.44
CA GLU A 384 -24.93 4.26 26.55
C GLU A 384 -24.47 2.82 26.29
N PRO A 385 -23.31 2.41 26.83
CA PRO A 385 -22.86 1.02 26.76
C PRO A 385 -23.84 0.09 27.43
N LYS A 386 -23.92 -1.16 26.97
CA LYS A 386 -24.80 -2.16 27.60
C LYS A 386 -24.37 -2.42 29.03
N ALA A 387 -25.29 -2.23 29.97
CA ALA A 387 -25.04 -2.31 31.40
C ALA A 387 -24.42 -3.63 31.88
N GLU A 388 -24.69 -4.74 31.18
CA GLU A 388 -24.14 -6.07 31.50
C GLU A 388 -22.61 -6.18 31.38
N TYR A 389 -21.99 -5.31 30.57
CA TYR A 389 -20.55 -5.33 30.32
C TYR A 389 -19.79 -4.31 31.18
N GLY A 390 -20.46 -3.33 31.75
CA GLY A 390 -19.84 -2.21 32.46
C GLY A 390 -19.38 -1.10 31.52
N ASP A 391 -19.00 0.01 32.13
CA ASP A 391 -18.49 1.21 31.43
C ASP A 391 -16.97 1.30 31.67
N PHE A 392 -16.18 0.80 30.73
CA PHE A 392 -14.72 0.71 30.87
C PHE A 392 -13.92 1.18 29.64
N LEU A 393 -14.59 1.60 28.57
CA LEU A 393 -13.88 2.16 27.42
C LEU A 393 -13.67 3.67 27.60
N ASP A 394 -12.47 4.10 27.31
CA ASP A 394 -12.00 5.48 27.45
C ASP A 394 -12.14 6.32 26.17
N ILE A 395 -12.88 5.80 25.17
CA ILE A 395 -13.19 6.50 23.91
C ILE A 395 -14.69 6.82 23.86
N GLU A 396 -15.01 8.06 23.57
CA GLU A 396 -16.37 8.57 23.35
C GLU A 396 -16.53 9.03 21.90
N TRP A 397 -17.68 8.75 21.27
CA TRP A 397 -17.95 9.08 19.88
C TRP A 397 -19.07 10.09 19.76
N GLU A 398 -18.91 11.04 18.84
CA GLU A 398 -19.97 11.97 18.44
C GLU A 398 -20.16 11.90 16.92
N PHE A 399 -21.42 11.82 16.50
CA PHE A 399 -21.81 11.93 15.10
C PHE A 399 -22.60 13.23 14.93
N ILE A 400 -22.20 14.07 13.99
CA ILE A 400 -22.76 15.39 13.80
C ILE A 400 -23.37 15.48 12.40
N ASP A 401 -24.72 15.47 12.35
CA ASP A 401 -25.47 15.54 11.09
C ASP A 401 -25.60 16.99 10.63
N ALA A 402 -24.53 17.52 10.05
CA ALA A 402 -24.51 18.84 9.47
C ALA A 402 -23.28 19.05 8.57
N ASN A 403 -23.33 20.07 7.70
CA ASN A 403 -22.16 20.52 6.97
C ASN A 403 -21.22 21.30 7.89
N ILE A 404 -19.89 21.04 7.80
CA ILE A 404 -18.85 21.73 8.57
C ILE A 404 -18.91 23.27 8.41
N GLU A 405 -19.38 23.76 7.26
CA GLU A 405 -19.51 25.20 6.95
C GLU A 405 -20.82 25.81 7.44
N SER A 406 -21.75 25.00 8.00
CA SER A 406 -23.02 25.52 8.51
C SER A 406 -22.81 26.46 9.70
N PRO A 407 -23.65 27.50 9.90
CA PRO A 407 -23.53 28.41 11.02
C PRO A 407 -23.52 27.67 12.36
N HIS A 408 -24.40 26.71 12.54
CA HIS A 408 -24.53 25.95 13.80
C HIS A 408 -23.27 25.15 14.14
N VAL A 409 -22.65 24.50 13.16
CA VAL A 409 -21.40 23.77 13.38
C VAL A 409 -20.24 24.74 13.63
N ARG A 410 -20.23 25.88 12.95
CA ARG A 410 -19.21 26.92 13.20
C ARG A 410 -19.30 27.48 14.62
N ASP A 411 -20.50 27.72 15.14
CA ASP A 411 -20.72 28.15 16.52
C ASP A 411 -20.31 27.05 17.51
N TRP A 412 -20.66 25.79 17.22
CA TRP A 412 -20.21 24.63 18.00
C TRP A 412 -18.68 24.51 18.02
N LEU A 413 -18.01 24.61 16.86
CA LEU A 413 -16.54 24.60 16.76
C LEU A 413 -15.91 25.77 17.53
N SER A 414 -16.53 26.94 17.53
CA SER A 414 -16.05 28.09 18.32
C SER A 414 -16.12 27.79 19.81
N THR A 415 -17.18 27.13 20.27
CA THR A 415 -17.32 26.67 21.66
C THR A 415 -16.25 25.63 22.01
N CYS A 416 -15.99 24.64 21.12
CA CYS A 416 -14.92 23.67 21.30
C CYS A 416 -13.54 24.37 21.36
N ALA A 417 -13.31 25.38 20.51
CA ALA A 417 -12.07 26.15 20.55
C ALA A 417 -11.90 26.91 21.87
N GLU A 418 -12.97 27.37 22.50
CA GLU A 418 -12.91 28.01 23.82
C GLU A 418 -12.59 27.01 24.96
N ALA A 419 -12.93 25.75 24.78
CA ALA A 419 -12.60 24.66 25.69
C ALA A 419 -11.14 24.18 25.54
N ASP A 420 -10.48 24.47 24.41
CA ASP A 420 -9.09 24.04 24.17
C ASP A 420 -8.16 24.54 25.27
N THR A 421 -7.30 23.65 25.75
CA THR A 421 -6.35 23.85 26.87
C THR A 421 -6.98 24.07 28.26
N LYS A 422 -8.31 24.05 28.35
CA LYS A 422 -9.04 24.12 29.64
C LYS A 422 -9.55 22.76 30.07
N SER A 423 -10.22 22.06 29.16
CA SER A 423 -10.80 20.74 29.38
C SER A 423 -10.55 19.76 28.23
N GLU A 424 -10.15 20.25 27.07
CA GLU A 424 -9.90 19.45 25.86
C GLU A 424 -8.64 19.94 25.14
N TYR A 425 -7.99 19.02 24.41
CA TYR A 425 -7.01 19.35 23.37
C TYR A 425 -7.66 19.13 22.00
N LEU A 426 -8.14 20.21 21.42
CA LEU A 426 -8.87 20.19 20.14
C LEU A 426 -7.91 20.05 18.95
N SER A 427 -8.29 19.20 18.00
CA SER A 427 -7.67 19.11 16.67
C SER A 427 -8.74 18.78 15.62
N LEU A 428 -8.56 19.26 14.39
CA LEU A 428 -9.50 19.00 13.29
C LEU A 428 -8.79 18.23 12.17
N ALA A 429 -9.52 17.31 11.50
CA ALA A 429 -9.09 16.63 10.29
C ALA A 429 -10.16 16.77 9.21
N ILE A 430 -9.85 17.48 8.14
CA ILE A 430 -10.75 17.70 7.00
C ILE A 430 -10.51 16.59 5.99
N CYS A 431 -11.43 15.62 5.92
CA CYS A 431 -11.25 14.32 5.25
C CYS A 431 -12.33 14.02 4.20
N GLY A 432 -12.87 15.03 3.52
CA GLY A 432 -13.79 14.84 2.40
C GLY A 432 -13.11 14.15 1.19
N ASP A 433 -13.91 13.61 0.28
CA ASP A 433 -13.42 12.95 -0.95
C ASP A 433 -12.81 13.92 -1.95
N ASP A 434 -13.30 15.18 -1.99
CA ASP A 434 -12.80 16.23 -2.88
C ASP A 434 -11.69 17.05 -2.22
N ALA A 435 -10.47 16.91 -2.73
CA ALA A 435 -9.32 17.63 -2.24
C ALA A 435 -9.44 19.18 -2.36
N VAL A 436 -10.13 19.66 -3.39
CA VAL A 436 -10.35 21.11 -3.59
C VAL A 436 -11.33 21.62 -2.55
N GLN A 437 -12.42 20.88 -2.30
CA GLN A 437 -13.40 21.22 -1.27
C GLN A 437 -12.77 21.17 0.13
N ASN A 438 -11.88 20.22 0.40
CA ASN A 438 -11.16 20.15 1.68
C ASN A 438 -10.36 21.42 1.96
N VAL A 439 -9.67 21.96 0.93
CA VAL A 439 -8.98 23.26 1.06
C VAL A 439 -9.97 24.38 1.31
N ALA A 440 -11.05 24.46 0.50
CA ALA A 440 -12.06 25.49 0.66
C ALA A 440 -12.66 25.49 2.07
N SER A 441 -13.14 24.34 2.53
CA SER A 441 -13.71 24.20 3.88
C SER A 441 -12.71 24.58 4.98
N SER A 442 -11.43 24.22 4.82
CA SER A 442 -10.40 24.59 5.79
C SER A 442 -10.17 26.10 5.91
N LEU A 443 -10.47 26.89 4.86
CA LEU A 443 -10.34 28.36 4.88
C LEU A 443 -11.57 29.07 5.42
N TYR A 444 -12.72 28.38 5.49
CA TYR A 444 -14.01 28.93 5.98
C TYR A 444 -14.30 28.56 7.45
N LEU A 445 -13.41 27.93 8.14
CA LEU A 445 -13.55 27.61 9.56
C LEU A 445 -13.61 28.88 10.43
N PRO A 446 -14.17 28.80 11.65
CA PRO A 446 -14.20 29.91 12.60
C PRO A 446 -12.81 30.49 12.89
N GLN A 447 -12.72 31.82 12.99
CA GLN A 447 -11.46 32.51 13.22
C GLN A 447 -10.82 32.11 14.55
N SER A 448 -11.62 31.78 15.56
CA SER A 448 -11.17 31.30 16.87
C SER A 448 -10.22 30.09 16.80
N LEU A 449 -10.38 29.21 15.80
CA LEU A 449 -9.49 28.06 15.60
C LEU A 449 -8.07 28.49 15.22
N TYR A 450 -7.95 29.47 14.34
CA TYR A 450 -6.64 30.01 13.89
C TYR A 450 -5.98 30.85 14.97
N GLU A 451 -6.74 31.67 15.68
CA GLU A 451 -6.25 32.54 16.75
C GLU A 451 -5.70 31.73 17.94
N ARG A 452 -6.31 30.58 18.21
CA ARG A 452 -5.88 29.67 19.28
C ARG A 452 -4.85 28.64 18.84
N ASN A 453 -4.41 28.71 17.59
CA ASN A 453 -3.46 27.77 16.99
C ASN A 453 -3.92 26.31 17.06
N ILE A 454 -5.23 26.06 16.87
CA ILE A 454 -5.78 24.69 16.80
C ILE A 454 -5.22 24.00 15.55
N PRO A 455 -4.64 22.80 15.65
CA PRO A 455 -4.17 22.05 14.48
C PRO A 455 -5.32 21.64 13.57
N ILE A 456 -5.17 21.92 12.28
CA ILE A 456 -6.14 21.58 11.24
C ILE A 456 -5.42 20.77 10.16
N PHE A 457 -5.69 19.49 10.12
CA PHE A 457 -5.14 18.57 9.14
C PHE A 457 -6.05 18.52 7.94
N VAL A 458 -5.50 18.68 6.73
CA VAL A 458 -6.30 18.74 5.49
C VAL A 458 -5.85 17.65 4.54
N TYR A 459 -6.75 16.72 4.22
CA TYR A 459 -6.46 15.61 3.33
C TYR A 459 -6.26 16.09 1.89
N GLN A 460 -5.08 15.79 1.33
CA GLN A 460 -4.63 16.19 0.00
C GLN A 460 -3.89 15.04 -0.68
N PRO A 461 -4.57 14.17 -1.42
CA PRO A 461 -3.94 13.00 -2.04
C PRO A 461 -3.00 13.33 -3.20
N THR A 462 -3.17 14.50 -3.85
CA THR A 462 -2.44 14.84 -5.09
C THR A 462 -1.62 16.12 -5.02
N TYR A 463 -2.13 17.21 -4.45
CA TYR A 463 -1.50 18.55 -4.52
C TYR A 463 -1.46 19.26 -3.16
N GLY A 464 -0.51 18.90 -2.31
CA GLY A 464 -0.30 19.57 -1.01
C GLY A 464 0.34 20.98 -1.11
N GLU A 465 0.88 21.38 -2.26
CA GLU A 465 1.68 22.60 -2.40
C GLU A 465 0.91 23.90 -2.09
N VAL A 466 -0.38 23.98 -2.40
CA VAL A 466 -1.21 25.15 -2.14
C VAL A 466 -1.33 25.39 -0.64
N LEU A 467 -1.63 24.33 0.13
CA LEU A 467 -1.72 24.40 1.58
C LEU A 467 -0.36 24.58 2.24
N GLN A 468 0.70 24.02 1.68
CA GLN A 468 2.05 24.21 2.18
C GLN A 468 2.49 25.69 2.05
N ARG A 469 2.06 26.38 0.99
CA ARG A 469 2.23 27.82 0.85
C ARG A 469 1.37 28.60 1.85
N ALA A 470 0.12 28.18 2.07
CA ALA A 470 -0.78 28.79 3.05
C ALA A 470 -0.21 28.63 4.49
N HIS A 471 0.29 27.45 4.83
CA HIS A 471 0.94 27.16 6.11
C HIS A 471 2.09 28.13 6.43
N ASN A 472 2.85 28.55 5.42
CA ASN A 472 3.93 29.53 5.57
C ASN A 472 3.42 30.96 5.85
N THR A 473 2.11 31.20 5.82
CA THR A 473 1.52 32.48 6.20
C THR A 473 1.10 32.46 7.66
N LYS A 474 1.35 33.56 8.40
CA LYS A 474 1.04 33.65 9.84
C LYS A 474 -0.42 33.26 10.16
N ARG A 475 -1.36 33.59 9.28
CA ARG A 475 -2.81 33.34 9.48
C ARG A 475 -3.16 31.85 9.43
N TYR A 476 -2.50 31.08 8.57
CA TYR A 476 -2.83 29.69 8.27
C TYR A 476 -1.71 28.72 8.69
N ALA A 477 -0.86 29.13 9.61
CA ALA A 477 0.25 28.31 10.12
C ALA A 477 -0.21 27.00 10.80
N THR A 478 -1.50 26.89 11.11
CA THR A 478 -2.13 25.71 11.73
C THR A 478 -2.72 24.73 10.72
N LEU A 479 -2.68 25.04 9.41
CA LEU A 479 -3.13 24.14 8.36
C LEU A 479 -2.00 23.19 7.95
N TYR A 480 -2.21 21.90 8.14
CA TYR A 480 -1.23 20.85 7.83
C TYR A 480 -1.78 19.93 6.72
N PRO A 481 -1.25 19.98 5.49
CA PRO A 481 -1.62 19.04 4.45
C PRO A 481 -1.11 17.63 4.79
N PHE A 482 -1.93 16.60 4.57
CA PHE A 482 -1.53 15.21 4.76
C PHE A 482 -2.17 14.30 3.69
N GLY A 483 -1.69 13.06 3.60
CA GLY A 483 -2.31 12.03 2.78
C GLY A 483 -1.86 12.01 1.33
N MET A 484 -0.75 12.69 0.97
CA MET A 484 -0.19 12.58 -0.37
C MET A 484 0.18 11.14 -0.67
N ARG A 485 -0.27 10.60 -1.79
CA ARG A 485 -0.01 9.22 -2.21
C ARG A 485 1.49 8.88 -2.24
N SER A 486 2.34 9.86 -2.57
CA SER A 486 3.80 9.73 -2.52
C SER A 486 4.33 9.34 -1.15
N ASP A 487 3.63 9.68 -0.09
CA ASP A 487 4.09 9.55 1.29
C ASP A 487 3.73 8.21 1.94
N CYS A 488 3.03 7.33 1.21
CA CYS A 488 2.59 6.04 1.73
C CYS A 488 3.75 5.09 2.09
N PHE A 489 4.90 5.23 1.42
CA PHE A 489 6.14 4.48 1.72
C PHE A 489 7.13 5.37 2.50
N ASP A 490 6.75 5.73 3.70
CA ASP A 490 7.54 6.55 4.59
C ASP A 490 8.59 5.71 5.34
N PRO A 491 9.82 6.23 5.58
CA PRO A 491 10.82 5.60 6.45
C PRO A 491 10.31 5.30 7.85
N THR A 492 9.35 6.08 8.38
CA THR A 492 8.71 5.82 9.68
C THR A 492 8.03 4.46 9.75
N LEU A 493 7.55 3.93 8.61
CA LEU A 493 6.97 2.59 8.54
C LEU A 493 7.98 1.50 8.96
N GLN A 494 9.24 1.64 8.56
CA GLN A 494 10.29 0.69 8.94
C GLN A 494 10.62 0.80 10.43
N ALA A 495 10.70 2.01 10.98
CA ALA A 495 10.94 2.21 12.42
C ALA A 495 9.81 1.60 13.26
N ARG A 496 8.54 1.83 12.88
CA ARG A 496 7.37 1.22 13.54
C ARG A 496 7.41 -0.30 13.48
N LEU A 497 7.80 -0.85 12.34
CA LEU A 497 7.93 -2.30 12.17
C LEU A 497 9.00 -2.89 13.11
N GLN A 498 10.12 -2.21 13.31
CA GLN A 498 11.15 -2.66 14.25
C GLN A 498 10.66 -2.64 15.69
N VAL A 499 9.97 -1.58 16.12
CA VAL A 499 9.35 -1.52 17.46
C VAL A 499 8.33 -2.65 17.64
N ALA A 500 7.49 -2.91 16.64
CA ALA A 500 6.51 -4.00 16.68
C ALA A 500 7.16 -5.39 16.79
N LYS A 501 8.26 -5.63 16.08
CA LYS A 501 9.02 -6.89 16.16
C LYS A 501 9.62 -7.09 17.56
N ARG A 502 10.23 -6.05 18.13
CA ARG A 502 10.77 -6.08 19.49
C ARG A 502 9.67 -6.32 20.53
N GLY A 503 8.50 -5.67 20.39
CA GLY A 503 7.34 -5.91 21.25
C GLY A 503 6.89 -7.37 21.20
N ASN A 504 6.80 -7.95 20.01
CA ASN A 504 6.47 -9.35 19.83
C ASN A 504 7.53 -10.30 20.45
N ALA A 505 8.80 -9.99 20.31
CA ALA A 505 9.89 -10.77 20.91
C ALA A 505 9.86 -10.68 22.44
N LEU A 506 9.58 -9.51 23.00
CA LEU A 506 9.38 -9.33 24.44
C LEU A 506 8.23 -10.22 24.94
N TYR A 507 7.08 -10.18 24.27
CA TYR A 507 5.93 -11.02 24.60
C TYR A 507 6.27 -12.52 24.57
N ALA A 508 6.99 -12.98 23.52
CA ALA A 508 7.43 -14.37 23.43
C ALA A 508 8.40 -14.77 24.56
N THR A 509 9.29 -13.85 24.97
CA THR A 509 10.19 -14.07 26.11
C THR A 509 9.43 -14.24 27.41
N LEU A 510 8.36 -13.47 27.64
CA LEU A 510 7.48 -13.61 28.81
C LEU A 510 6.77 -14.98 28.85
N LEU A 511 6.56 -15.58 27.69
CA LEU A 511 6.02 -16.95 27.55
C LEU A 511 7.10 -18.04 27.61
N GLY A 512 8.34 -17.71 27.99
CA GLY A 512 9.45 -18.65 28.13
C GLY A 512 10.08 -19.10 26.81
N GLN A 513 9.86 -18.38 25.72
CA GLN A 513 10.47 -18.64 24.42
C GLN A 513 11.75 -17.82 24.27
N THR A 514 12.77 -18.38 23.60
CA THR A 514 14.01 -17.67 23.26
C THR A 514 14.05 -17.45 21.73
N PRO A 515 13.53 -16.35 21.26
CA PRO A 515 13.28 -16.20 19.86
C PRO A 515 14.35 -15.40 19.09
N ASP A 516 14.53 -15.79 17.83
CA ASP A 516 14.99 -14.86 16.81
C ASP A 516 13.80 -13.97 16.35
N GLU A 517 13.96 -12.66 16.46
CA GLU A 517 12.90 -11.67 16.19
C GLU A 517 12.27 -11.82 14.80
N GLU A 518 13.09 -12.09 13.78
CA GLU A 518 12.62 -12.24 12.39
C GLU A 518 11.80 -13.52 12.21
N THR A 519 12.26 -14.62 12.76
CA THR A 519 11.57 -15.91 12.69
C THR A 519 10.23 -15.85 13.39
N LEU A 520 10.17 -15.23 14.57
CA LEU A 520 8.92 -15.01 15.29
C LEU A 520 7.95 -14.15 14.50
N TRP A 521 8.42 -13.03 13.99
CA TRP A 521 7.60 -12.12 13.18
C TRP A 521 7.03 -12.82 11.95
N ASP A 522 7.84 -13.63 11.30
CA ASP A 522 7.45 -14.37 10.12
C ASP A 522 6.38 -15.42 10.38
N SER A 523 6.38 -16.01 11.60
CA SER A 523 5.35 -16.99 12.02
C SER A 523 4.00 -16.38 12.36
N LEU A 524 3.92 -15.05 12.58
CA LEU A 524 2.67 -14.38 12.93
C LEU A 524 1.70 -14.31 11.74
N ASN A 525 0.44 -14.57 12.03
CA ASN A 525 -0.64 -14.26 11.09
C ASN A 525 -0.86 -12.73 10.97
N TYR A 526 -1.66 -12.31 10.00
CA TYR A 526 -1.93 -10.90 9.74
C TYR A 526 -2.50 -10.16 10.96
N THR A 527 -3.44 -10.76 11.68
CA THR A 527 -4.09 -10.18 12.88
C THR A 527 -3.08 -9.88 13.98
N LEU A 528 -2.17 -10.82 14.27
CA LEU A 528 -1.15 -10.64 15.29
C LEU A 528 -0.07 -9.62 14.89
N ARG A 529 0.33 -9.60 13.61
CA ARG A 529 1.24 -8.56 13.11
C ARG A 529 0.63 -7.16 13.25
N ARG A 530 -0.66 -7.04 12.94
CA ARG A 530 -1.39 -5.78 13.06
C ARG A 530 -1.50 -5.32 14.51
N ALA A 531 -1.81 -6.23 15.43
CA ALA A 531 -1.86 -5.94 16.87
C ALA A 531 -0.51 -5.40 17.40
N ASN A 532 0.60 -6.04 17.03
CA ASN A 532 1.92 -5.57 17.43
C ASN A 532 2.27 -4.20 16.82
N LEU A 533 1.85 -3.91 15.58
CA LEU A 533 2.03 -2.58 14.98
C LEU A 533 1.21 -1.51 15.73
N TRP A 534 0.01 -1.82 16.17
CA TRP A 534 -0.83 -0.90 16.91
C TRP A 534 -0.30 -0.64 18.33
N ALA A 535 0.19 -1.68 18.99
CA ALA A 535 0.90 -1.52 20.26
C ALA A 535 2.13 -0.62 20.10
N ALA A 536 2.94 -0.82 19.05
CA ALA A 536 4.10 0.02 18.74
C ALA A 536 3.71 1.50 18.51
N ASN A 537 2.58 1.76 17.84
CA ASN A 537 2.10 3.12 17.59
C ASN A 537 1.75 3.89 18.87
N SER A 538 1.40 3.22 19.97
CA SER A 538 1.00 3.83 21.24
C SER A 538 2.14 4.02 22.24
N VAL A 539 3.36 3.55 21.93
CA VAL A 539 4.50 3.59 22.88
C VAL A 539 4.83 5.00 23.30
N GLU A 540 4.97 5.94 22.36
CA GLU A 540 5.32 7.33 22.68
C GLU A 540 4.23 8.04 23.48
N VAL A 541 2.96 7.77 23.19
CA VAL A 541 1.82 8.35 23.94
C VAL A 541 1.96 8.03 25.42
N LYS A 542 2.29 6.75 25.75
CA LYS A 542 2.52 6.32 27.13
C LYS A 542 3.76 6.98 27.76
N LEU A 543 4.85 7.06 27.00
CA LEU A 543 6.07 7.73 27.49
C LEU A 543 5.86 9.21 27.76
N CYS A 544 5.02 9.91 26.99
CA CYS A 544 4.64 11.30 27.24
C CYS A 544 3.64 11.46 28.41
N SER A 545 3.06 10.38 28.90
CA SER A 545 2.12 10.41 30.03
C SER A 545 2.79 10.22 31.40
N VAL A 546 4.06 9.82 31.43
CA VAL A 546 4.83 9.60 32.67
C VAL A 546 5.24 10.93 33.28
N VAL A 547 4.99 11.14 34.57
CA VAL A 547 5.33 12.37 35.29
C VAL A 547 6.64 12.25 36.04
N THR A 548 6.83 11.18 36.81
CA THR A 548 7.93 11.05 37.76
C THR A 548 8.92 9.97 37.32
N ASN A 549 8.52 8.73 37.48
CA ASN A 549 9.30 7.57 37.13
C ASN A 549 8.38 6.49 36.60
N LEU A 550 8.79 5.82 35.52
CA LEU A 550 8.01 4.74 34.91
C LEU A 550 7.69 3.62 35.90
N ASP A 551 8.64 3.26 36.77
CA ASP A 551 8.47 2.17 37.73
C ASP A 551 7.36 2.44 38.75
N ASP A 552 7.14 3.70 39.13
CA ASP A 552 6.09 4.11 40.05
C ASP A 552 4.69 4.12 39.41
N GLU A 553 4.62 4.22 38.07
CA GLU A 553 3.38 4.36 37.30
C GLU A 553 3.04 3.08 36.51
N VAL A 554 3.76 1.97 36.71
CA VAL A 554 3.57 0.72 35.95
C VAL A 554 2.14 0.22 36.00
N GLU A 555 1.50 0.18 37.17
CA GLU A 555 0.14 -0.34 37.31
C GLU A 555 -0.88 0.51 36.57
N LEU A 556 -0.78 1.82 36.70
CA LEU A 556 -1.63 2.78 36.03
C LEU A 556 -1.49 2.69 34.50
N LEU A 557 -0.26 2.65 34.01
CA LEU A 557 0.02 2.53 32.57
C LEU A 557 -0.32 1.14 32.01
N ALA A 558 -0.27 0.09 32.83
CA ALA A 558 -0.74 -1.24 32.45
C ALA A 558 -2.27 -1.25 32.21
N GLU A 559 -3.03 -0.53 33.05
CA GLU A 559 -4.45 -0.33 32.83
C GLU A 559 -4.73 0.46 31.55
N VAL A 560 -3.96 1.54 31.29
CA VAL A 560 -4.03 2.29 30.02
C VAL A 560 -3.74 1.40 28.82
N GLU A 561 -2.73 0.50 28.91
CA GLU A 561 -2.43 -0.46 27.84
C GLU A 561 -3.58 -1.45 27.64
N HIS A 562 -4.19 -1.91 28.70
CA HIS A 562 -5.34 -2.81 28.61
C HIS A 562 -6.55 -2.14 27.96
N ASN A 563 -6.84 -0.87 28.29
CA ASN A 563 -7.90 -0.10 27.65
C ASN A 563 -7.64 0.06 26.15
N ARG A 564 -6.40 0.40 25.78
CA ARG A 564 -5.96 0.43 24.38
C ARG A 564 -6.17 -0.93 23.68
N TRP A 565 -5.77 -2.01 24.35
CA TRP A 565 -5.88 -3.36 23.83
C TRP A 565 -7.35 -3.78 23.66
N ASN A 566 -8.25 -3.42 24.58
CA ASN A 566 -9.68 -3.64 24.46
C ASN A 566 -10.25 -2.97 23.19
N VAL A 567 -9.96 -1.68 22.99
CA VAL A 567 -10.41 -0.93 21.80
C VAL A 567 -9.83 -1.52 20.52
N GLU A 568 -8.54 -1.91 20.53
CA GLU A 568 -7.90 -2.59 19.40
C GLU A 568 -8.65 -3.88 19.01
N ARG A 569 -8.95 -4.75 19.98
CA ARG A 569 -9.63 -6.02 19.74
C ARG A 569 -11.04 -5.80 19.19
N LEU A 570 -11.77 -4.86 19.76
CA LEU A 570 -13.11 -4.51 19.31
C LEU A 570 -13.11 -3.93 17.88
N LEU A 571 -12.13 -3.09 17.53
CA LEU A 571 -11.93 -2.60 16.16
C LEU A 571 -11.52 -3.71 15.18
N MET A 572 -10.89 -4.79 15.65
CA MET A 572 -10.61 -5.99 14.87
C MET A 572 -11.80 -6.92 14.71
N GLY A 573 -12.95 -6.61 15.28
CA GLY A 573 -14.18 -7.41 15.23
C GLY A 573 -14.27 -8.50 16.29
N PHE A 574 -13.38 -8.49 17.29
CA PHE A 574 -13.56 -9.35 18.47
C PHE A 574 -14.73 -8.89 19.31
N THR A 575 -15.36 -9.82 19.99
CA THR A 575 -16.40 -9.57 20.99
C THR A 575 -16.01 -10.14 22.35
N SER A 576 -16.58 -9.58 23.44
CA SER A 576 -16.42 -10.11 24.79
C SER A 576 -17.31 -11.35 24.99
N LEU A 577 -17.02 -12.13 26.02
CA LEU A 577 -17.94 -13.15 26.52
C LEU A 577 -19.22 -12.49 27.07
N SER A 578 -20.34 -13.19 26.95
CA SER A 578 -21.54 -12.86 27.74
C SER A 578 -21.23 -12.95 29.23
N ARG A 579 -22.04 -12.31 30.06
CA ARG A 579 -21.86 -12.34 31.53
C ARG A 579 -21.83 -13.77 32.07
N ALA A 580 -22.74 -14.64 31.61
CA ALA A 580 -22.78 -16.03 32.04
C ALA A 580 -21.52 -16.82 31.66
N GLU A 581 -21.03 -16.67 30.42
CA GLU A 581 -19.81 -17.30 29.96
C GLU A 581 -18.56 -16.77 30.68
N ARG A 582 -18.56 -15.50 31.06
CA ARG A 582 -17.48 -14.87 31.82
C ARG A 582 -17.45 -15.42 33.25
N ASP A 583 -18.61 -15.55 33.92
CA ASP A 583 -18.69 -16.12 35.26
C ASP A 583 -18.20 -17.58 35.24
N GLU A 584 -18.56 -18.35 34.21
CA GLU A 584 -18.09 -19.71 34.01
C GLU A 584 -16.56 -19.75 33.77
N TYR A 585 -16.04 -18.90 32.87
CA TYR A 585 -14.60 -18.80 32.58
C TYR A 585 -13.82 -18.46 33.85
N ASN A 586 -14.24 -17.45 34.59
CA ASN A 586 -13.61 -17.03 35.84
C ASN A 586 -13.61 -18.12 36.90
N ALA A 587 -14.71 -18.86 37.05
CA ALA A 587 -14.80 -19.99 37.98
C ALA A 587 -13.75 -21.08 37.65
N ILE A 588 -13.54 -21.36 36.34
CA ILE A 588 -12.56 -22.35 35.91
C ILE A 588 -11.12 -21.84 36.07
N VAL A 589 -10.85 -20.59 35.69
CA VAL A 589 -9.49 -20.02 35.74
C VAL A 589 -9.02 -19.87 37.19
N ASN A 590 -9.90 -19.51 38.11
CA ASN A 590 -9.61 -19.39 39.53
C ASN A 590 -9.39 -20.74 40.21
N THR A 591 -9.75 -21.86 39.58
CA THR A 591 -9.41 -23.22 40.07
C THR A 591 -7.98 -23.53 39.69
N ALA A 592 -7.17 -23.98 40.66
CA ALA A 592 -5.77 -24.38 40.41
C ALA A 592 -5.71 -25.43 39.29
N GLU A 593 -4.71 -25.35 38.42
CA GLU A 593 -4.64 -26.18 37.21
C GLU A 593 -4.66 -27.68 37.53
N ALA A 594 -4.01 -28.08 38.63
CA ALA A 594 -3.98 -29.46 39.10
C ALA A 594 -5.34 -29.98 39.61
N GLU A 595 -6.22 -29.08 40.06
CA GLU A 595 -7.54 -29.38 40.62
C GLU A 595 -8.65 -29.32 39.58
N ARG A 596 -8.38 -28.82 38.36
CA ARG A 596 -9.36 -28.72 37.29
C ARG A 596 -9.84 -30.10 36.85
N THR A 597 -11.15 -30.25 36.78
CA THR A 597 -11.79 -31.45 36.22
C THR A 597 -11.57 -31.51 34.69
N GLU A 598 -11.76 -32.70 34.12
CA GLU A 598 -11.66 -32.88 32.66
C GLU A 598 -12.66 -32.00 31.90
N ALA A 599 -13.90 -31.89 32.38
CA ALA A 599 -14.92 -31.00 31.83
C ALA A 599 -14.49 -29.52 31.84
N GLN A 600 -13.85 -29.05 32.90
CA GLN A 600 -13.30 -27.69 32.99
C GLN A 600 -12.16 -27.46 32.01
N ARG A 601 -11.28 -28.45 31.79
CA ARG A 601 -10.22 -28.37 30.80
C ARG A 601 -10.76 -28.34 29.36
N GLU A 602 -11.78 -29.16 29.09
CA GLU A 602 -12.48 -29.11 27.79
C GLU A 602 -13.16 -27.77 27.56
N GLN A 603 -13.81 -27.19 28.59
CA GLN A 603 -14.44 -25.88 28.46
C GLN A 603 -13.43 -24.76 28.21
N LEU A 604 -12.27 -24.76 28.88
CA LEU A 604 -11.18 -23.84 28.58
C LEU A 604 -10.67 -24.00 27.15
N ALA A 605 -10.60 -25.25 26.65
CA ALA A 605 -10.21 -25.50 25.27
C ALA A 605 -11.24 -24.92 24.28
N ARG A 606 -12.54 -24.97 24.61
CA ARG A 606 -13.61 -24.33 23.82
C ARG A 606 -13.45 -22.81 23.79
N PHE A 607 -13.20 -22.16 24.92
CA PHE A 607 -12.95 -20.71 24.96
C PHE A 607 -11.73 -20.31 24.14
N ARG A 608 -10.63 -21.12 24.19
CA ARG A 608 -9.44 -20.90 23.37
C ARG A 608 -9.74 -21.06 21.88
N LEU A 609 -10.57 -22.04 21.52
CA LEU A 609 -10.98 -22.28 20.13
C LEU A 609 -11.90 -21.14 19.64
N ALA A 610 -12.86 -20.68 20.45
CA ALA A 610 -13.72 -19.55 20.14
C ALA A 610 -12.90 -18.27 19.88
N LYS A 611 -11.87 -18.01 20.67
CA LYS A 611 -10.92 -16.91 20.45
C LYS A 611 -10.24 -16.98 19.07
N GLN A 612 -9.86 -18.17 18.63
CA GLN A 612 -9.14 -18.34 17.36
C GLN A 612 -10.07 -18.32 16.14
N ARG A 613 -11.24 -18.94 16.27
CA ARG A 613 -12.16 -19.17 15.15
C ARG A 613 -13.29 -18.15 15.06
N ASP A 614 -13.86 -17.80 16.20
CA ASP A 614 -15.11 -17.05 16.27
C ASP A 614 -14.89 -15.60 16.75
N PHE A 615 -13.65 -15.18 16.97
CA PHE A 615 -13.26 -13.84 17.45
C PHE A 615 -13.93 -13.45 18.79
N VAL A 616 -14.14 -14.43 19.68
CA VAL A 616 -14.65 -14.20 21.04
C VAL A 616 -13.48 -14.21 22.02
N HIS A 617 -13.22 -13.09 22.71
CA HIS A 617 -12.08 -12.98 23.61
C HIS A 617 -12.51 -12.79 25.05
N TYR A 618 -12.03 -13.66 25.93
CA TYR A 618 -12.37 -13.68 27.36
C TYR A 618 -11.74 -12.54 28.17
N ASP A 619 -10.68 -11.90 27.68
CA ASP A 619 -10.01 -10.78 28.35
C ASP A 619 -10.50 -9.40 27.88
N ILE A 620 -11.55 -9.30 27.03
CA ILE A 620 -12.21 -8.02 26.75
C ILE A 620 -13.12 -7.68 27.93
N VAL A 621 -12.53 -7.07 28.95
CA VAL A 621 -13.13 -6.77 30.25
C VAL A 621 -12.45 -5.54 30.86
N PRO A 622 -13.02 -4.90 31.92
CA PRO A 622 -12.28 -3.92 32.71
C PRO A 622 -10.98 -4.50 33.27
N TYR A 623 -9.94 -3.68 33.39
CA TYR A 623 -8.62 -4.12 33.89
C TYR A 623 -8.71 -4.85 35.25
N ASP A 624 -9.53 -4.35 36.18
CA ASP A 624 -9.71 -4.97 37.49
C ASP A 624 -10.27 -6.40 37.44
N SER A 625 -10.99 -6.74 36.39
CA SER A 625 -11.56 -8.08 36.17
C SER A 625 -10.58 -9.08 35.56
N LEU A 626 -9.37 -8.66 35.21
CA LEU A 626 -8.33 -9.54 34.67
C LEU A 626 -7.71 -10.41 35.76
N SER A 627 -7.26 -11.60 35.38
CA SER A 627 -6.37 -12.42 36.20
C SER A 627 -5.01 -11.74 36.38
N ASP A 628 -4.33 -12.02 37.51
CA ASP A 628 -2.98 -11.47 37.74
C ASP A 628 -1.98 -11.88 36.65
N SER A 629 -2.12 -13.06 36.07
CA SER A 629 -1.29 -13.50 34.95
C SER A 629 -1.52 -12.65 33.68
N ALA A 630 -2.74 -12.24 33.41
CA ALA A 630 -3.06 -11.36 32.29
C ALA A 630 -2.56 -9.92 32.56
N LYS A 631 -2.82 -9.38 33.76
CA LYS A 631 -2.29 -8.07 34.18
C LYS A 631 -0.76 -8.00 34.08
N ASN A 632 -0.08 -9.11 34.42
CA ASN A 632 1.38 -9.16 34.38
C ASN A 632 1.95 -8.99 32.97
N ILE A 633 1.20 -9.36 31.93
CA ILE A 633 1.61 -9.15 30.54
C ILE A 633 1.70 -7.65 30.25
N ASP A 634 0.68 -6.89 30.61
CA ASP A 634 0.63 -5.44 30.41
C ASP A 634 1.69 -4.72 31.28
N ARG A 635 1.86 -5.15 32.54
CA ARG A 635 2.91 -4.64 33.44
C ARG A 635 4.31 -4.82 32.87
N GLU A 636 4.63 -6.01 32.37
CA GLU A 636 5.94 -6.29 31.79
C GLU A 636 6.15 -5.56 30.45
N PHE A 637 5.11 -5.38 29.66
CA PHE A 637 5.19 -4.53 28.47
C PHE A 637 5.58 -3.09 28.86
N ILE A 638 4.95 -2.51 29.86
CA ILE A 638 5.24 -1.16 30.34
C ILE A 638 6.64 -1.05 30.93
N LYS A 639 7.07 -1.95 31.80
CA LYS A 639 8.43 -1.93 32.39
C LYS A 639 9.54 -1.93 31.33
N ASN A 640 9.28 -2.59 30.20
CA ASN A 640 10.26 -2.72 29.12
C ASN A 640 10.06 -1.72 27.97
N ILE A 641 9.10 -0.80 28.09
CA ILE A 641 8.69 0.10 26.97
C ILE A 641 9.86 0.92 26.40
N HIS A 642 10.80 1.37 27.24
CA HIS A 642 12.00 2.09 26.79
C HIS A 642 12.94 1.26 25.93
N GLN A 643 12.92 -0.07 26.05
CA GLN A 643 13.77 -0.96 25.25
C GLN A 643 13.22 -1.12 23.83
N LEU A 644 11.91 -0.88 23.64
CA LEU A 644 11.27 -1.02 22.34
C LEU A 644 11.66 0.09 21.37
N VAL A 645 11.98 1.30 21.88
CA VAL A 645 12.31 2.50 21.07
C VAL A 645 13.82 2.74 20.92
N LYS A 646 14.66 1.97 21.60
CA LYS A 646 16.12 1.98 21.42
C LYS A 646 16.51 1.24 20.15
#